data_fd553c7bf42cb3eb701cb625cea37e72
#
_entry.id   fd553c7bf42cb3eb701cb625cea37e72
#
_cell.length_a   1.000
_cell.length_b   1.000
_cell.length_c   1.000
_cell.angle_alpha   90.00
_cell.angle_beta   90.00
_cell.angle_gamma   90.00
#
_symmetry.space_group_name_H-M   'P 1'
#
loop_
_entity.id
_entity.type
_entity.pdbx_description
1 polymer ?
#
loop_
_entity_poly.entity_id
_entity_poly.type
_entity_poly.pdbx_seq_one_letter_code
_entity_poly.pdbx_strand_id
1 'polypeptide(L)'
;MKLPYKTILFYLTLACLFTPFLVSSNTYFPFIVTKATVFRVLVEIMALLWVLMIVKGETKLKLNKLSKTLLIYALIILISAFLGVNFYWSFFSGNERMEGVFGIWHFILFFFIIASVFDLNDFKKVFKAEVFISAFYGFLALIIYAGGRIGVVSATPRLSGFTGNPSYLGIYFIFNSLLALYFYLEEFKLSKKIFNPWLLLVVYEALLIFISGTRGGMIGFGLGFLYIITSLIFSQRAKEYHLLKKLSLFTLIAGIVFLGAVFSLKNTSFVKNNFALERLTSISLKDPTGMARLLSAQTAFKSFKEKPFFGWGPENYEPAYLKNFNPEVVKVLPGDFYFDRAHNKPMEVLATTGIFGLISYLLIFVAAFWILEQTKKKEGLPAQAGQFLFALVFEAILIGYFIQNVFIFDFHESYLMFFLVLGFISVMGDTPETSSEIPRFARNDGRTKDFVPELTKGLILIVSFCLIFYSLSQFVIKPYSISKNIITTIKALTRQDYDNAYQLYKKNLYSAGQFENLRKDIVIGIENAFANYVTPSENLKPFIDDLISETDKLLQREPWNYRLVMNKAQLQLNESMWDKEKIKEAEKTAEDLVKIAPAFPQTHLLLAKIYFLENDLEKAKEEAEKVLSLNPQDSTAYYILGLYYSNKKDNENANKYFVQAARYGYLFKDKNSIVNIANLLIQEKDYETIIKLYLQAINLDSKDTEIYVHLAAAYGKIHDKEKAIYYAQKAAELDPNFKQASENFIQLIENGEWDKIPD
;
A
#
# COMPACT_ATOMS: atom_id res chain seq x y z
N MET A 1 24.71 31.57 -21.96
CA MET A 1 24.41 31.72 -20.56
C MET A 1 24.60 30.35 -19.87
N LYS A 2 25.64 30.15 -19.05
CA LYS A 2 25.84 28.88 -18.35
C LYS A 2 24.82 28.81 -17.21
N LEU A 3 23.82 27.95 -17.34
CA LEU A 3 22.92 27.64 -16.22
C LEU A 3 23.76 27.05 -15.08
N PRO A 4 23.73 27.62 -13.87
CA PRO A 4 24.49 27.08 -12.74
C PRO A 4 23.90 25.71 -12.37
N TYR A 5 24.74 24.70 -12.21
CA TYR A 5 24.33 23.32 -11.86
C TYR A 5 23.39 23.25 -10.65
N LYS A 6 23.64 24.09 -9.62
CA LYS A 6 22.75 24.21 -8.45
C LYS A 6 21.31 24.55 -8.84
N THR A 7 21.10 25.45 -9.81
CA THR A 7 19.76 25.82 -10.30
C THR A 7 19.08 24.66 -11.02
N ILE A 8 19.83 23.90 -11.83
CA ILE A 8 19.28 22.70 -12.51
C ILE A 8 18.86 21.67 -11.45
N LEU A 9 19.70 21.38 -10.45
CA LEU A 9 19.39 20.47 -9.36
C LEU A 9 18.16 20.92 -8.55
N PHE A 10 18.00 22.23 -8.34
CA PHE A 10 16.82 22.81 -7.71
C PHE A 10 15.54 22.47 -8.48
N TYR A 11 15.50 22.69 -9.79
CA TYR A 11 14.32 22.37 -10.60
C TYR A 11 14.09 20.87 -10.75
N LEU A 12 15.14 20.04 -10.81
CA LEU A 12 15.00 18.59 -10.78
C LEU A 12 14.43 18.09 -9.43
N THR A 13 14.82 18.72 -8.32
CA THR A 13 14.21 18.46 -7.00
C THR A 13 12.72 18.80 -7.01
N LEU A 14 12.32 19.94 -7.57
CA LEU A 14 10.90 20.26 -7.72
C LEU A 14 10.18 19.24 -8.61
N ALA A 15 10.81 18.77 -9.69
CA ALA A 15 10.25 17.73 -10.54
C ALA A 15 10.04 16.40 -9.76
N CYS A 16 10.94 16.04 -8.84
CA CYS A 16 10.74 14.90 -7.95
C CYS A 16 9.46 15.04 -7.10
N LEU A 17 9.13 16.24 -6.64
CA LEU A 17 7.94 16.51 -5.82
C LEU A 17 6.62 16.38 -6.61
N PHE A 18 6.65 16.37 -7.93
CA PHE A 18 5.49 16.10 -8.78
C PHE A 18 5.30 14.61 -9.06
N THR A 19 6.24 13.73 -8.70
CA THR A 19 6.09 12.29 -8.95
C THR A 19 4.85 11.66 -8.27
N PRO A 20 4.33 12.13 -7.12
CA PRO A 20 3.07 11.65 -6.53
C PRO A 20 1.85 11.69 -7.46
N PHE A 21 1.80 12.62 -8.43
CA PHE A 21 0.69 12.72 -9.38
C PHE A 21 0.71 11.68 -10.50
N LEU A 22 1.83 10.99 -10.68
CA LEU A 22 2.03 10.11 -11.83
C LEU A 22 1.32 8.77 -11.63
N VAL A 23 0.27 8.53 -12.40
CA VAL A 23 -0.49 7.28 -12.45
C VAL A 23 -0.66 6.88 -13.91
N SER A 24 -0.45 5.59 -14.23
CA SER A 24 -0.59 5.10 -15.61
C SER A 24 -1.24 3.72 -15.66
N SER A 25 -2.39 3.62 -16.34
CA SER A 25 -3.05 2.33 -16.62
C SER A 25 -2.28 1.45 -17.61
N ASN A 26 -1.20 1.96 -18.19
CA ASN A 26 -0.36 1.21 -19.12
C ASN A 26 0.78 0.45 -18.42
N THR A 27 0.83 0.47 -17.08
CA THR A 27 1.81 -0.28 -16.28
C THR A 27 1.09 -1.27 -15.37
N TYR A 28 1.71 -2.41 -15.08
CA TYR A 28 1.12 -3.50 -14.31
C TYR A 28 0.66 -3.07 -12.91
N PHE A 29 1.39 -2.15 -12.27
CA PHE A 29 0.97 -1.48 -11.04
C PHE A 29 0.86 0.04 -11.26
N PRO A 30 -0.34 0.53 -11.64
CA PRO A 30 -0.56 1.90 -12.11
C PRO A 30 -0.09 3.00 -11.17
N PHE A 31 -0.26 2.81 -9.87
CA PHE A 31 0.02 3.80 -8.83
C PHE A 31 1.48 3.78 -8.34
N ILE A 32 2.31 2.84 -8.80
CA ILE A 32 3.67 2.63 -8.28
C ILE A 32 4.72 2.77 -9.36
N VAL A 33 4.64 1.98 -10.43
CA VAL A 33 5.72 1.83 -11.41
C VAL A 33 6.14 3.15 -12.04
N THR A 34 5.17 3.95 -12.49
CA THR A 34 5.48 5.22 -13.17
C THR A 34 6.15 6.22 -12.23
N LYS A 35 5.66 6.37 -10.99
CA LYS A 35 6.24 7.26 -9.98
C LYS A 35 7.68 6.89 -9.66
N ALA A 36 7.90 5.61 -9.30
CA ALA A 36 9.22 5.11 -8.93
C ALA A 36 10.21 5.23 -10.09
N THR A 37 9.79 4.92 -11.32
CA THR A 37 10.63 5.02 -12.50
C THR A 37 11.06 6.47 -12.78
N VAL A 38 10.10 7.41 -12.82
CA VAL A 38 10.41 8.82 -13.09
C VAL A 38 11.29 9.41 -11.98
N PHE A 39 11.01 9.10 -10.72
CA PHE A 39 11.86 9.54 -9.60
C PHE A 39 13.31 9.02 -9.76
N ARG A 40 13.49 7.73 -10.07
CA ARG A 40 14.82 7.14 -10.26
C ARG A 40 15.56 7.80 -11.41
N VAL A 41 14.89 8.03 -12.55
CA VAL A 41 15.49 8.76 -13.69
C VAL A 41 15.96 10.15 -13.28
N LEU A 42 15.12 10.91 -12.57
CA LEU A 42 15.47 12.25 -12.10
C LEU A 42 16.66 12.22 -11.14
N VAL A 43 16.67 11.29 -10.18
CA VAL A 43 17.76 11.16 -9.20
C VAL A 43 19.07 10.74 -9.87
N GLU A 44 19.06 9.85 -10.87
CA GLU A 44 20.28 9.47 -11.59
C GLU A 44 20.85 10.61 -12.44
N ILE A 45 19.97 11.43 -13.06
CA ILE A 45 20.40 12.67 -13.73
C ILE A 45 21.00 13.65 -12.69
N MET A 46 20.34 13.80 -11.54
CA MET A 46 20.87 14.63 -10.45
C MET A 46 22.22 14.13 -9.96
N ALA A 47 22.42 12.81 -9.84
CA ALA A 47 23.68 12.19 -9.44
C ALA A 47 24.82 12.52 -10.42
N LEU A 48 24.55 12.45 -11.72
CA LEU A 48 25.54 12.82 -12.74
C LEU A 48 25.99 14.28 -12.60
N LEU A 49 25.04 15.20 -12.42
CA LEU A 49 25.34 16.63 -12.19
C LEU A 49 26.10 16.84 -10.88
N TRP A 50 25.74 16.12 -9.83
CA TRP A 50 26.39 16.19 -8.54
C TRP A 50 27.85 15.71 -8.59
N VAL A 51 28.11 14.56 -9.23
CA VAL A 51 29.49 14.07 -9.47
C VAL A 51 30.30 15.09 -10.27
N LEU A 52 29.70 15.71 -11.30
CA LEU A 52 30.35 16.77 -12.07
C LEU A 52 30.71 17.97 -11.18
N MET A 53 29.83 18.40 -10.26
CA MET A 53 30.11 19.48 -9.30
C MET A 53 31.23 19.11 -8.31
N ILE A 54 31.24 17.84 -7.83
CA ILE A 54 32.31 17.36 -6.94
C ILE A 54 33.67 17.38 -7.66
N VAL A 55 33.73 16.87 -8.88
CA VAL A 55 34.96 16.82 -9.70
C VAL A 55 35.47 18.22 -10.01
N LYS A 56 34.56 19.20 -10.22
CA LYS A 56 34.91 20.62 -10.40
C LYS A 56 35.26 21.35 -9.11
N GLY A 57 35.10 20.72 -7.96
CA GLY A 57 35.33 21.36 -6.64
C GLY A 57 34.26 22.36 -6.23
N GLU A 58 33.07 22.37 -6.91
CA GLU A 58 31.96 23.27 -6.62
C GLU A 58 31.13 22.82 -5.40
N THR A 59 31.22 21.54 -5.03
CA THR A 59 30.60 20.97 -3.83
C THR A 59 31.44 19.82 -3.26
N LYS A 60 31.10 19.40 -2.04
CA LYS A 60 31.76 18.27 -1.36
C LYS A 60 30.70 17.40 -0.71
N LEU A 61 30.98 16.09 -0.62
CA LEU A 61 30.16 15.17 0.15
C LEU A 61 30.21 15.56 1.65
N LYS A 62 29.05 15.85 2.23
CA LYS A 62 28.93 16.18 3.66
C LYS A 62 28.65 14.92 4.47
N LEU A 63 29.59 14.59 5.37
CA LEU A 63 29.53 13.40 6.24
C LEU A 63 29.33 13.79 7.70
N ASN A 64 28.16 14.30 8.05
CA ASN A 64 27.76 14.51 9.43
C ASN A 64 27.21 13.21 10.08
N LYS A 65 26.75 13.27 11.33
CA LYS A 65 26.23 12.09 12.05
C LYS A 65 25.05 11.44 11.32
N LEU A 66 24.10 12.23 10.80
CA LEU A 66 22.94 11.73 10.08
C LEU A 66 23.35 11.05 8.75
N SER A 67 24.24 11.66 7.99
CA SER A 67 24.78 11.07 6.76
C SER A 67 25.47 9.72 7.03
N LYS A 68 26.25 9.62 8.12
CA LYS A 68 26.91 8.38 8.52
C LYS A 68 25.91 7.29 8.92
N THR A 69 24.86 7.63 9.66
CA THR A 69 23.81 6.63 10.01
C THR A 69 23.07 6.13 8.78
N LEU A 70 22.80 6.99 7.78
CA LEU A 70 22.19 6.57 6.51
C LEU A 70 23.10 5.63 5.71
N LEU A 71 24.44 5.87 5.69
CA LEU A 71 25.38 4.95 5.05
C LEU A 71 25.43 3.60 5.76
N ILE A 72 25.42 3.60 7.10
CA ILE A 72 25.36 2.35 7.89
C ILE A 72 24.07 1.60 7.57
N TYR A 73 22.94 2.28 7.54
CA TYR A 73 21.64 1.66 7.16
C TYR A 73 21.69 1.10 5.74
N ALA A 74 22.20 1.87 4.77
CA ALA A 74 22.37 1.42 3.38
C ALA A 74 23.24 0.16 3.25
N LEU A 75 24.31 0.06 4.05
CA LEU A 75 25.17 -1.11 4.06
C LEU A 75 24.47 -2.33 4.71
N ILE A 76 23.78 -2.12 5.83
CA ILE A 76 23.10 -3.20 6.55
C ILE A 76 21.98 -3.80 5.72
N ILE A 77 21.15 -2.98 5.03
CA ILE A 77 20.10 -3.52 4.16
C ILE A 77 20.68 -4.28 2.96
N LEU A 78 21.86 -3.89 2.45
CA LEU A 78 22.56 -4.63 1.41
C LEU A 78 23.08 -5.98 1.93
N ILE A 79 23.72 -6.02 3.11
CA ILE A 79 24.17 -7.26 3.75
C ILE A 79 22.98 -8.18 4.02
N SER A 80 21.87 -7.62 4.51
CA SER A 80 20.62 -8.36 4.72
C SER A 80 20.06 -8.93 3.41
N ALA A 81 20.16 -8.21 2.30
CA ALA A 81 19.74 -8.72 0.99
C ALA A 81 20.58 -9.93 0.55
N PHE A 82 21.90 -9.89 0.78
CA PHE A 82 22.80 -11.02 0.46
C PHE A 82 22.58 -12.25 1.35
N LEU A 83 22.29 -12.03 2.63
CA LEU A 83 22.09 -13.12 3.62
C LEU A 83 20.60 -13.54 3.70
N GLY A 84 19.72 -12.84 3.03
CA GLY A 84 18.29 -13.13 2.96
C GLY A 84 17.95 -14.37 2.15
N VAL A 85 16.66 -14.58 1.91
CA VAL A 85 16.18 -15.77 1.18
C VAL A 85 16.24 -15.60 -0.34
N ASN A 86 16.19 -14.36 -0.84
CA ASN A 86 16.28 -14.06 -2.26
C ASN A 86 16.97 -12.71 -2.48
N PHE A 87 18.22 -12.74 -2.99
CA PHE A 87 18.98 -11.52 -3.26
C PHE A 87 18.35 -10.64 -4.34
N TYR A 88 17.94 -11.22 -5.47
CA TYR A 88 17.39 -10.44 -6.58
C TYR A 88 16.11 -9.71 -6.18
N TRP A 89 15.23 -10.40 -5.45
CA TRP A 89 13.99 -9.80 -4.95
C TRP A 89 14.26 -8.73 -3.88
N SER A 90 15.18 -9.01 -2.95
CA SER A 90 15.60 -8.02 -1.94
C SER A 90 16.24 -6.78 -2.54
N PHE A 91 17.05 -6.96 -3.59
CA PHE A 91 17.81 -5.86 -4.17
C PHE A 91 16.95 -5.02 -5.11
N PHE A 92 16.24 -5.63 -6.07
CA PHE A 92 15.50 -4.92 -7.11
C PHE A 92 14.02 -4.73 -6.78
N SER A 93 13.42 -5.61 -5.95
CA SER A 93 11.97 -5.75 -5.73
C SER A 93 11.21 -6.15 -6.98
N GLY A 94 9.91 -6.42 -6.86
CA GLY A 94 8.98 -6.53 -7.98
C GLY A 94 8.32 -5.20 -8.31
N ASN A 95 7.58 -5.17 -9.42
CA ASN A 95 6.82 -4.00 -9.87
C ASN A 95 5.71 -3.58 -8.87
N GLU A 96 5.29 -4.49 -7.98
CA GLU A 96 4.23 -4.23 -6.99
C GLU A 96 4.62 -3.18 -5.97
N ARG A 97 5.91 -3.11 -5.57
CA ARG A 97 6.40 -2.18 -4.54
C ARG A 97 7.55 -1.30 -5.02
N MET A 98 8.51 -1.86 -5.74
CA MET A 98 9.73 -1.19 -6.20
C MET A 98 10.56 -0.57 -5.06
N GLU A 99 10.53 -1.18 -3.84
CA GLU A 99 11.15 -0.67 -2.62
C GLU A 99 12.32 -1.52 -2.13
N GLY A 100 12.91 -2.35 -2.99
CA GLY A 100 14.13 -3.09 -2.69
C GLY A 100 15.31 -2.14 -2.38
N VAL A 101 16.46 -2.73 -2.03
CA VAL A 101 17.68 -1.98 -1.71
C VAL A 101 17.99 -0.92 -2.77
N PHE A 102 17.85 -1.26 -4.05
CA PHE A 102 18.07 -0.34 -5.18
C PHE A 102 17.13 0.87 -5.12
N GLY A 103 15.84 0.66 -4.80
CA GLY A 103 14.87 1.75 -4.63
C GLY A 103 15.21 2.67 -3.46
N ILE A 104 15.52 2.09 -2.30
CA ILE A 104 15.89 2.84 -1.09
C ILE A 104 17.18 3.62 -1.30
N TRP A 105 18.15 3.06 -2.03
CA TRP A 105 19.41 3.74 -2.34
C TRP A 105 19.20 4.99 -3.21
N HIS A 106 18.18 5.04 -4.07
CA HIS A 106 17.85 6.27 -4.79
C HIS A 106 17.35 7.39 -3.87
N PHE A 107 16.57 7.06 -2.82
CA PHE A 107 16.18 8.05 -1.82
C PHE A 107 17.36 8.51 -0.96
N ILE A 108 18.26 7.61 -0.59
CA ILE A 108 19.51 7.94 0.11
C ILE A 108 20.41 8.82 -0.78
N LEU A 109 20.53 8.50 -2.06
CA LEU A 109 21.29 9.29 -3.03
C LEU A 109 20.67 10.69 -3.20
N PHE A 110 19.35 10.77 -3.31
CA PHE A 110 18.62 12.04 -3.33
C PHE A 110 18.96 12.90 -2.09
N PHE A 111 18.92 12.29 -0.90
CA PHE A 111 19.33 12.96 0.34
C PHE A 111 20.76 13.52 0.23
N PHE A 112 21.75 12.70 -0.22
CA PHE A 112 23.15 13.15 -0.31
C PHE A 112 23.31 14.32 -1.29
N ILE A 113 22.63 14.29 -2.41
CA ILE A 113 22.68 15.35 -3.42
C ILE A 113 22.17 16.66 -2.83
N ILE A 114 20.93 16.67 -2.29
CA ILE A 114 20.30 17.89 -1.78
C ILE A 114 21.01 18.42 -0.54
N ALA A 115 21.45 17.54 0.38
CA ALA A 115 22.20 17.95 1.58
C ALA A 115 23.58 18.53 1.26
N SER A 116 24.22 18.10 0.15
CA SER A 116 25.53 18.60 -0.26
C SER A 116 25.46 19.92 -1.02
N VAL A 117 24.36 20.17 -1.75
CA VAL A 117 24.26 21.29 -2.70
C VAL A 117 23.40 22.44 -2.19
N PHE A 118 22.35 22.16 -1.43
CA PHE A 118 21.40 23.18 -0.97
C PHE A 118 21.82 23.79 0.36
N ASP A 119 21.47 25.06 0.52
CA ASP A 119 21.48 25.78 1.79
C ASP A 119 20.05 25.85 2.37
N LEU A 120 19.93 26.43 3.58
CA LEU A 120 18.64 26.55 4.27
C LEU A 120 17.60 27.37 3.49
N ASN A 121 18.04 28.33 2.69
CA ASN A 121 17.13 29.16 1.88
C ASN A 121 16.59 28.37 0.67
N ASP A 122 17.42 27.53 0.07
CA ASP A 122 16.98 26.63 -1.02
C ASP A 122 15.92 25.65 -0.49
N PHE A 123 16.17 25.01 0.66
CA PHE A 123 15.18 24.13 1.29
C PHE A 123 13.88 24.86 1.64
N LYS A 124 13.94 26.10 2.15
CA LYS A 124 12.73 26.88 2.39
C LYS A 124 11.91 27.11 1.12
N LYS A 125 12.57 27.39 -0.01
CA LYS A 125 11.90 27.53 -1.31
C LYS A 125 11.28 26.21 -1.78
N VAL A 126 12.01 25.09 -1.62
CA VAL A 126 11.52 23.74 -1.94
C VAL A 126 10.31 23.39 -1.08
N PHE A 127 10.35 23.59 0.24
CA PHE A 127 9.22 23.34 1.13
C PHE A 127 8.00 24.24 0.85
N LYS A 128 8.22 25.53 0.51
CA LYS A 128 7.11 26.39 0.09
C LYS A 128 6.43 25.84 -1.17
N ALA A 129 7.24 25.44 -2.17
CA ALA A 129 6.70 24.83 -3.39
C ALA A 129 5.94 23.54 -3.06
N GLU A 130 6.50 22.68 -2.20
CA GLU A 130 5.87 21.42 -1.80
C GLU A 130 4.51 21.63 -1.11
N VAL A 131 4.38 22.56 -0.17
CA VAL A 131 3.09 22.86 0.47
C VAL A 131 2.04 23.32 -0.55
N PHE A 132 2.41 24.09 -1.58
CA PHE A 132 1.48 24.44 -2.66
C PHE A 132 1.17 23.27 -3.58
N ILE A 133 2.17 22.43 -3.90
CA ILE A 133 1.99 21.20 -4.68
C ILE A 133 1.03 20.26 -3.96
N SER A 134 1.20 20.05 -2.64
CA SER A 134 0.33 19.19 -1.84
C SER A 134 -1.07 19.75 -1.68
N ALA A 135 -1.21 21.07 -1.51
CA ALA A 135 -2.52 21.71 -1.47
C ALA A 135 -3.29 21.51 -2.81
N PHE A 136 -2.60 21.68 -3.93
CA PHE A 136 -3.16 21.40 -5.25
C PHE A 136 -3.49 19.90 -5.43
N TYR A 137 -2.61 19.02 -4.96
CA TYR A 137 -2.86 17.57 -4.92
C TYR A 137 -4.15 17.26 -4.14
N GLY A 138 -4.29 17.83 -2.95
CA GLY A 138 -5.47 17.65 -2.10
C GLY A 138 -6.76 18.15 -2.77
N PHE A 139 -6.70 19.26 -3.47
CA PHE A 139 -7.83 19.78 -4.26
C PHE A 139 -8.27 18.81 -5.34
N LEU A 140 -7.33 18.27 -6.13
CA LEU A 140 -7.65 17.27 -7.14
C LEU A 140 -8.17 15.96 -6.51
N ALA A 141 -7.60 15.53 -5.38
CA ALA A 141 -8.07 14.36 -4.66
C ALA A 141 -9.52 14.53 -4.15
N LEU A 142 -9.92 15.73 -3.71
CA LEU A 142 -11.30 16.03 -3.32
C LEU A 142 -12.25 15.99 -4.53
N ILE A 143 -11.84 16.49 -5.69
CA ILE A 143 -12.65 16.39 -6.92
C ILE A 143 -12.90 14.92 -7.27
N ILE A 144 -11.87 14.08 -7.20
CA ILE A 144 -12.00 12.63 -7.45
C ILE A 144 -12.95 12.01 -6.41
N TYR A 145 -12.76 12.33 -5.13
CA TYR A 145 -13.58 11.79 -4.04
C TYR A 145 -15.07 12.17 -4.16
N ALA A 146 -15.37 13.37 -4.65
CA ALA A 146 -16.73 13.84 -4.91
C ALA A 146 -17.40 13.19 -6.15
N GLY A 147 -16.83 12.14 -6.70
CA GLY A 147 -17.36 11.41 -7.86
C GLY A 147 -16.72 11.80 -9.18
N GLY A 148 -15.72 12.71 -9.17
CA GLY A 148 -14.96 13.07 -10.37
C GLY A 148 -14.01 11.95 -10.82
N ARG A 149 -13.47 12.15 -12.04
CA ARG A 149 -12.45 11.30 -12.61
C ARG A 149 -11.33 12.15 -13.20
N ILE A 150 -10.08 11.81 -12.88
CA ILE A 150 -8.91 12.46 -13.47
C ILE A 150 -8.01 11.38 -14.08
N GLY A 151 -7.94 11.34 -15.40
CA GLY A 151 -7.25 10.28 -16.12
C GLY A 151 -7.82 8.90 -15.81
N VAL A 152 -7.01 8.04 -15.23
CA VAL A 152 -7.38 6.66 -14.83
C VAL A 152 -7.86 6.56 -13.38
N VAL A 153 -7.73 7.63 -12.61
CA VAL A 153 -8.11 7.66 -11.19
C VAL A 153 -9.58 8.08 -11.08
N SER A 154 -10.38 7.26 -10.41
CA SER A 154 -11.80 7.49 -10.16
C SER A 154 -12.10 7.49 -8.67
N ALA A 155 -13.32 7.85 -8.31
CA ALA A 155 -13.80 7.86 -6.94
C ALA A 155 -13.62 6.51 -6.26
N THR A 156 -13.24 6.58 -4.99
CA THR A 156 -13.13 5.44 -4.09
C THR A 156 -13.95 5.74 -2.82
N PRO A 157 -14.36 4.72 -2.03
CA PRO A 157 -15.14 4.95 -0.80
C PRO A 157 -14.46 5.86 0.23
N ARG A 158 -13.15 6.07 0.08
CA ARG A 158 -12.32 6.91 0.95
C ARG A 158 -11.41 7.80 0.12
N LEU A 159 -11.04 8.96 0.66
CA LEU A 159 -10.11 9.88 0.00
C LEU A 159 -8.73 9.22 -0.18
N SER A 160 -8.38 8.84 -1.41
CA SER A 160 -7.10 8.21 -1.77
C SER A 160 -6.29 8.99 -2.82
N GLY A 161 -6.96 9.74 -3.68
CA GLY A 161 -6.34 10.50 -4.77
C GLY A 161 -5.43 9.63 -5.65
N PHE A 162 -4.32 10.22 -6.09
CA PHE A 162 -3.35 9.55 -6.96
C PHE A 162 -2.43 8.56 -6.22
N THR A 163 -2.52 8.44 -4.88
CA THR A 163 -1.77 7.39 -4.14
C THR A 163 -2.43 6.02 -4.25
N GLY A 164 -3.71 5.96 -4.61
CA GLY A 164 -4.48 4.72 -4.66
C GLY A 164 -4.82 4.12 -3.28
N ASN A 165 -4.30 4.71 -2.19
CA ASN A 165 -4.55 4.24 -0.82
C ASN A 165 -4.71 5.42 0.15
N PRO A 166 -5.81 5.50 0.91
CA PRO A 166 -6.04 6.56 1.89
C PRO A 166 -4.95 6.69 2.97
N SER A 167 -4.33 5.58 3.36
CA SER A 167 -3.29 5.59 4.39
C SER A 167 -2.00 6.26 3.89
N TYR A 168 -1.69 6.09 2.61
CA TYR A 168 -0.56 6.76 1.95
C TYR A 168 -0.81 8.26 1.83
N LEU A 169 -2.03 8.62 1.49
CA LEU A 169 -2.42 10.02 1.43
C LEU A 169 -2.34 10.70 2.80
N GLY A 170 -2.79 10.00 3.86
CA GLY A 170 -2.74 10.53 5.23
C GLY A 170 -1.34 10.91 5.68
N ILE A 171 -0.33 10.07 5.43
CA ILE A 171 1.06 10.37 5.82
C ILE A 171 1.66 11.52 4.99
N TYR A 172 1.33 11.62 3.70
CA TYR A 172 1.76 12.72 2.86
C TYR A 172 1.28 14.08 3.41
N PHE A 173 0.02 14.15 3.86
CA PHE A 173 -0.52 15.38 4.46
C PHE A 173 -0.03 15.63 5.90
N ILE A 174 0.45 14.63 6.65
CA ILE A 174 1.14 14.88 7.92
C ILE A 174 2.38 15.75 7.69
N PHE A 175 3.23 15.38 6.72
CA PHE A 175 4.41 16.17 6.37
C PHE A 175 4.02 17.59 5.97
N ASN A 176 3.08 17.74 5.06
CA ASN A 176 2.76 19.02 4.45
C ASN A 176 1.99 19.96 5.39
N SER A 177 1.06 19.45 6.20
CA SER A 177 0.38 20.25 7.22
C SER A 177 1.37 20.80 8.25
N LEU A 178 2.35 20.00 8.69
CA LEU A 178 3.38 20.46 9.63
C LEU A 178 4.41 21.38 8.95
N LEU A 179 4.73 21.19 7.67
CA LEU A 179 5.53 22.17 6.90
C LEU A 179 4.78 23.48 6.70
N ALA A 180 3.48 23.47 6.45
CA ALA A 180 2.66 24.69 6.44
C ALA A 180 2.68 25.38 7.81
N LEU A 181 2.64 24.61 8.91
CA LEU A 181 2.78 25.14 10.28
C LEU A 181 4.16 25.76 10.51
N TYR A 182 5.23 25.21 9.94
CA TYR A 182 6.55 25.84 9.97
C TYR A 182 6.51 27.26 9.38
N PHE A 183 5.90 27.46 8.20
CA PHE A 183 5.76 28.76 7.58
C PHE A 183 4.79 29.67 8.31
N TYR A 184 3.73 29.12 8.89
CA TYR A 184 2.84 29.86 9.78
C TYR A 184 3.58 30.46 10.95
N LEU A 185 4.40 29.68 11.64
CA LEU A 185 5.17 30.14 12.79
C LEU A 185 6.26 31.15 12.40
N GLU A 186 6.89 30.98 11.24
CA GLU A 186 7.86 31.97 10.69
C GLU A 186 7.19 33.33 10.44
N GLU A 187 6.05 33.34 9.74
CA GLU A 187 5.29 34.53 9.44
C GLU A 187 4.72 35.18 10.71
N PHE A 188 4.18 34.35 11.63
CA PHE A 188 3.67 34.83 12.91
C PHE A 188 4.75 35.55 13.75
N LYS A 189 5.98 35.00 13.75
CA LYS A 189 7.12 35.65 14.45
C LYS A 189 7.38 37.06 13.92
N LEU A 190 7.27 37.25 12.59
CA LEU A 190 7.54 38.53 11.93
C LEU A 190 6.39 39.54 12.09
N SER A 191 5.17 39.10 11.80
CA SER A 191 3.99 39.97 11.68
C SER A 191 3.15 40.07 12.95
N LYS A 192 3.27 39.08 13.86
CA LYS A 192 2.39 38.88 15.03
C LYS A 192 0.92 38.64 14.68
N LYS A 193 0.58 38.48 13.41
CA LYS A 193 -0.79 38.22 12.96
C LYS A 193 -1.16 36.75 13.18
N ILE A 194 -2.24 36.52 13.93
CA ILE A 194 -2.77 35.16 14.18
C ILE A 194 -3.33 34.54 12.88
N PHE A 195 -4.07 35.35 12.11
CA PHE A 195 -4.63 34.92 10.85
C PHE A 195 -3.70 35.30 9.69
N ASN A 196 -3.15 34.34 9.02
CA ASN A 196 -2.38 34.47 7.80
C ASN A 196 -2.64 33.31 6.85
N PRO A 197 -2.28 33.39 5.56
CA PRO A 197 -2.59 32.35 4.58
C PRO A 197 -2.06 30.94 4.93
N TRP A 198 -0.94 30.86 5.64
CA TRP A 198 -0.36 29.57 6.05
C TRP A 198 -1.24 28.83 7.04
N LEU A 199 -1.97 29.53 7.92
CA LEU A 199 -2.93 28.89 8.83
C LEU A 199 -4.05 28.20 8.07
N LEU A 200 -4.53 28.79 6.97
CA LEU A 200 -5.54 28.16 6.12
C LEU A 200 -5.03 26.86 5.50
N LEU A 201 -3.75 26.84 5.06
CA LEU A 201 -3.12 25.64 4.53
C LEU A 201 -2.93 24.56 5.60
N VAL A 202 -2.50 24.93 6.82
CA VAL A 202 -2.43 23.98 7.96
C VAL A 202 -3.78 23.31 8.20
N VAL A 203 -4.85 24.13 8.30
CA VAL A 203 -6.21 23.61 8.57
C VAL A 203 -6.70 22.76 7.41
N TYR A 204 -6.51 23.22 6.18
CA TYR A 204 -6.92 22.53 4.97
C TYR A 204 -6.26 21.13 4.88
N GLU A 205 -4.95 21.04 5.00
CA GLU A 205 -4.26 19.75 4.90
C GLU A 205 -4.53 18.83 6.10
N ALA A 206 -4.70 19.40 7.31
CA ALA A 206 -5.16 18.63 8.46
C ALA A 206 -6.56 18.04 8.22
N LEU A 207 -7.51 18.80 7.64
CA LEU A 207 -8.83 18.28 7.28
C LEU A 207 -8.73 17.13 6.28
N LEU A 208 -7.81 17.17 5.31
CA LEU A 208 -7.60 16.07 4.36
C LEU A 208 -7.14 14.78 5.05
N ILE A 209 -6.34 14.86 6.13
CA ILE A 209 -5.99 13.71 6.96
C ILE A 209 -7.27 13.09 7.56
N PHE A 210 -8.17 13.89 8.11
CA PHE A 210 -9.42 13.42 8.69
C PHE A 210 -10.38 12.84 7.63
N ILE A 211 -10.53 13.51 6.49
CA ILE A 211 -11.39 13.04 5.37
C ILE A 211 -10.85 11.71 4.79
N SER A 212 -9.53 11.48 4.79
CA SER A 212 -8.96 10.20 4.39
C SER A 212 -9.41 9.02 5.28
N GLY A 213 -9.90 9.31 6.49
CA GLY A 213 -10.35 8.33 7.47
C GLY A 213 -9.23 7.40 7.97
N THR A 214 -7.98 7.83 7.90
CA THR A 214 -6.81 7.04 8.29
C THR A 214 -6.52 7.21 9.77
N ARG A 215 -6.89 6.22 10.58
CA ARG A 215 -6.69 6.25 12.04
C ARG A 215 -5.24 6.50 12.43
N GLY A 216 -4.29 5.79 11.80
CA GLY A 216 -2.86 6.01 12.02
C GLY A 216 -2.43 7.44 11.71
N GLY A 217 -2.96 8.04 10.62
CA GLY A 217 -2.71 9.43 10.24
C GLY A 217 -3.24 10.43 11.26
N MET A 218 -4.47 10.21 11.74
CA MET A 218 -5.06 11.05 12.79
C MET A 218 -4.25 11.00 14.09
N ILE A 219 -3.82 9.80 14.51
CA ILE A 219 -3.00 9.62 15.72
C ILE A 219 -1.62 10.24 15.51
N GLY A 220 -0.95 9.97 14.37
CA GLY A 220 0.38 10.51 14.09
C GLY A 220 0.40 12.04 14.03
N PHE A 221 -0.54 12.64 13.29
CA PHE A 221 -0.70 14.10 13.24
C PHE A 221 -1.03 14.67 14.62
N GLY A 222 -1.99 14.06 15.33
CA GLY A 222 -2.41 14.52 16.65
C GLY A 222 -1.28 14.49 17.68
N LEU A 223 -0.47 13.43 17.72
CA LEU A 223 0.68 13.32 18.64
C LEU A 223 1.83 14.28 18.25
N GLY A 224 2.13 14.43 16.95
CA GLY A 224 3.09 15.43 16.49
C GLY A 224 2.66 16.85 16.84
N PHE A 225 1.39 17.18 16.63
CA PHE A 225 0.83 18.48 16.97
C PHE A 225 0.78 18.72 18.49
N LEU A 226 0.39 17.70 19.26
CA LEU A 226 0.41 17.74 20.74
C LEU A 226 1.82 17.97 21.27
N TYR A 227 2.83 17.34 20.66
CA TYR A 227 4.23 17.59 21.01
C TYR A 227 4.61 19.07 20.85
N ILE A 228 4.22 19.73 19.75
CA ILE A 228 4.46 21.18 19.56
C ILE A 228 3.76 22.00 20.65
N ILE A 229 2.47 21.75 20.88
CA ILE A 229 1.65 22.47 21.87
C ILE A 229 2.27 22.36 23.27
N THR A 230 2.56 21.14 23.71
CA THR A 230 3.12 20.88 25.06
C THR A 230 4.52 21.50 25.20
N SER A 231 5.34 21.40 24.17
CA SER A 231 6.67 22.02 24.16
C SER A 231 6.59 23.54 24.23
N LEU A 232 5.64 24.18 23.54
CA LEU A 232 5.42 25.64 23.64
C LEU A 232 4.89 26.08 25.02
N ILE A 233 4.05 25.25 25.67
CA ILE A 233 3.50 25.55 27.00
C ILE A 233 4.60 25.43 28.08
N PHE A 234 5.38 24.34 28.06
CA PHE A 234 6.28 24.00 29.17
C PHE A 234 7.73 24.44 28.97
N SER A 235 8.18 24.72 27.74
CA SER A 235 9.56 25.12 27.50
C SER A 235 9.86 26.52 28.08
N GLN A 236 10.96 26.60 28.82
CA GLN A 236 11.53 27.90 29.28
C GLN A 236 11.95 28.78 28.12
N ARG A 237 12.37 28.21 26.99
CA ARG A 237 12.78 28.91 25.77
C ARG A 237 11.61 29.58 25.02
N ALA A 238 10.38 29.10 25.30
CA ALA A 238 9.17 29.70 24.76
C ALA A 238 8.70 30.96 25.53
N LYS A 239 9.46 31.43 26.52
CA LYS A 239 9.09 32.67 27.28
C LYS A 239 8.95 33.89 26.39
N GLU A 240 9.74 34.00 25.33
CA GLU A 240 9.65 35.10 24.35
C GLU A 240 8.38 35.05 23.48
N TYR A 241 7.65 33.93 23.49
CA TYR A 241 6.47 33.69 22.66
C TYR A 241 5.19 33.62 23.49
N HIS A 242 4.97 34.59 24.39
CA HIS A 242 3.80 34.62 25.30
C HIS A 242 2.46 34.39 24.59
N LEU A 243 2.28 34.98 23.41
CA LEU A 243 1.05 34.83 22.65
C LEU A 243 0.91 33.40 22.10
N LEU A 244 1.99 32.79 21.53
CA LEU A 244 1.97 31.41 21.10
C LEU A 244 1.70 30.44 22.25
N LYS A 245 2.27 30.72 23.44
CA LYS A 245 2.00 29.93 24.65
C LYS A 245 0.51 29.96 25.03
N LYS A 246 -0.10 31.17 25.03
CA LYS A 246 -1.55 31.32 25.31
C LYS A 246 -2.41 30.61 24.25
N LEU A 247 -2.07 30.79 22.96
CA LEU A 247 -2.75 30.10 21.87
C LEU A 247 -2.61 28.60 21.98
N SER A 248 -1.44 28.07 22.31
CA SER A 248 -1.20 26.65 22.53
C SER A 248 -2.04 26.09 23.67
N LEU A 249 -2.11 26.78 24.79
CA LEU A 249 -2.97 26.40 25.93
C LEU A 249 -4.45 26.40 25.53
N PHE A 250 -4.91 27.46 24.84
CA PHE A 250 -6.27 27.51 24.33
C PHE A 250 -6.56 26.34 23.35
N THR A 251 -5.66 26.06 22.42
CA THR A 251 -5.81 24.95 21.46
C THR A 251 -5.83 23.60 22.14
N LEU A 252 -5.01 23.42 23.19
CA LEU A 252 -5.03 22.18 24.01
C LEU A 252 -6.38 21.99 24.69
N ILE A 253 -6.87 23.03 25.36
CA ILE A 253 -8.18 22.96 26.06
C ILE A 253 -9.30 22.74 25.05
N ALA A 254 -9.31 23.50 23.94
CA ALA A 254 -10.32 23.34 22.88
C ALA A 254 -10.29 21.94 22.28
N GLY A 255 -9.10 21.37 22.06
CA GLY A 255 -8.92 20.00 21.57
C GLY A 255 -9.45 18.95 22.54
N ILE A 256 -9.17 19.08 23.84
CA ILE A 256 -9.71 18.19 24.88
C ILE A 256 -11.23 18.28 24.94
N VAL A 257 -11.80 19.49 24.91
CA VAL A 257 -13.26 19.70 24.91
C VAL A 257 -13.89 19.11 23.66
N PHE A 258 -13.30 19.35 22.49
CA PHE A 258 -13.76 18.80 21.21
C PHE A 258 -13.77 17.26 21.25
N LEU A 259 -12.65 16.62 21.62
CA LEU A 259 -12.57 15.18 21.74
C LEU A 259 -13.57 14.64 22.75
N GLY A 260 -13.68 15.26 23.94
CA GLY A 260 -14.66 14.90 24.94
C GLY A 260 -16.10 14.95 24.41
N ALA A 261 -16.46 16.01 23.68
CA ALA A 261 -17.77 16.15 23.05
C ALA A 261 -18.02 15.07 21.99
N VAL A 262 -17.06 14.83 21.09
CA VAL A 262 -17.19 13.81 20.04
C VAL A 262 -17.33 12.42 20.62
N PHE A 263 -16.54 12.06 21.65
CA PHE A 263 -16.64 10.76 22.31
C PHE A 263 -17.94 10.61 23.12
N SER A 264 -18.44 11.68 23.74
CA SER A 264 -19.74 11.68 24.43
C SER A 264 -20.90 11.48 23.47
N LEU A 265 -20.80 12.02 22.26
CA LEU A 265 -21.82 11.95 21.21
C LEU A 265 -21.63 10.78 20.24
N LYS A 266 -20.70 9.84 20.50
CA LYS A 266 -20.33 8.76 19.58
C LYS A 266 -21.50 7.86 19.13
N ASN A 267 -22.54 7.75 19.95
CA ASN A 267 -23.71 6.91 19.65
C ASN A 267 -24.82 7.65 18.88
N THR A 268 -24.71 8.96 18.68
CA THR A 268 -25.69 9.76 17.94
C THR A 268 -25.57 9.56 16.44
N SER A 269 -26.67 9.77 15.71
CA SER A 269 -26.70 9.74 14.25
C SER A 269 -25.74 10.74 13.63
N PHE A 270 -25.53 11.89 14.28
CA PHE A 270 -24.56 12.90 13.82
C PHE A 270 -23.12 12.36 13.70
N VAL A 271 -22.63 11.65 14.73
CA VAL A 271 -21.28 11.07 14.73
C VAL A 271 -21.24 9.83 13.82
N LYS A 272 -22.23 8.94 13.91
CA LYS A 272 -22.29 7.69 13.13
C LYS A 272 -22.38 7.94 11.62
N ASN A 273 -23.12 8.95 11.20
CA ASN A 273 -23.28 9.29 9.77
C ASN A 273 -22.13 10.16 9.24
N ASN A 274 -21.26 10.70 10.11
CA ASN A 274 -20.07 11.43 9.69
C ASN A 274 -18.86 10.50 9.68
N PHE A 275 -18.41 10.11 8.50
CA PHE A 275 -17.33 9.15 8.31
C PHE A 275 -16.05 9.48 9.11
N ALA A 276 -15.62 10.76 9.14
CA ALA A 276 -14.40 11.16 9.85
C ALA A 276 -14.56 11.07 11.37
N LEU A 277 -15.73 11.49 11.91
CA LEU A 277 -16.02 11.40 13.34
C LEU A 277 -16.24 9.96 13.80
N GLU A 278 -16.93 9.15 12.99
CA GLU A 278 -17.09 7.70 13.25
C GLU A 278 -15.72 7.03 13.32
N ARG A 279 -14.84 7.31 12.35
CA ARG A 279 -13.47 6.77 12.32
C ARG A 279 -12.64 7.19 13.54
N LEU A 280 -12.79 8.43 14.00
CA LEU A 280 -12.09 8.92 15.19
C LEU A 280 -12.59 8.23 16.47
N THR A 281 -13.90 8.03 16.61
CA THR A 281 -14.50 7.41 17.80
C THR A 281 -14.37 5.88 17.81
N SER A 282 -14.16 5.26 16.66
CA SER A 282 -13.97 3.81 16.53
C SER A 282 -12.51 3.35 16.67
N ILE A 283 -11.60 4.24 17.08
CA ILE A 283 -10.21 3.86 17.38
C ILE A 283 -10.22 2.91 18.59
N SER A 284 -9.91 1.63 18.35
CA SER A 284 -9.87 0.59 19.37
C SER A 284 -8.86 -0.49 19.00
N LEU A 285 -8.19 -1.06 19.98
CA LEU A 285 -7.36 -2.26 19.80
C LEU A 285 -8.20 -3.51 19.50
N LYS A 286 -9.51 -3.46 19.77
CA LYS A 286 -10.46 -4.55 19.46
C LYS A 286 -11.08 -4.45 18.06
N ASP A 287 -10.76 -3.38 17.31
CA ASP A 287 -11.18 -3.25 15.92
C ASP A 287 -10.54 -4.35 15.05
N PRO A 288 -11.31 -5.00 14.16
CA PRO A 288 -10.79 -6.08 13.31
C PRO A 288 -9.49 -5.73 12.59
N THR A 289 -9.43 -4.55 11.96
CA THR A 289 -8.21 -4.12 11.24
C THR A 289 -7.03 -3.83 12.18
N GLY A 290 -7.28 -3.32 13.37
CA GLY A 290 -6.27 -3.10 14.42
C GLY A 290 -5.73 -4.43 14.95
N MET A 291 -6.63 -5.37 15.25
CA MET A 291 -6.26 -6.71 15.72
C MET A 291 -5.48 -7.48 14.64
N ALA A 292 -5.90 -7.45 13.38
CA ALA A 292 -5.18 -8.11 12.29
C ALA A 292 -3.74 -7.58 12.15
N ARG A 293 -3.52 -6.27 12.31
CA ARG A 293 -2.17 -5.66 12.31
C ARG A 293 -1.34 -6.10 13.51
N LEU A 294 -1.96 -6.23 14.69
CA LEU A 294 -1.28 -6.76 15.88
C LEU A 294 -0.85 -8.20 15.66
N LEU A 295 -1.72 -9.05 15.11
CA LEU A 295 -1.41 -10.44 14.79
C LEU A 295 -0.32 -10.55 13.70
N SER A 296 -0.35 -9.67 12.69
CA SER A 296 0.73 -9.56 11.70
C SER A 296 2.06 -9.16 12.35
N ALA A 297 2.06 -8.19 13.27
CA ALA A 297 3.25 -7.80 14.01
C ALA A 297 3.79 -8.94 14.91
N GLN A 298 2.92 -9.74 15.53
CA GLN A 298 3.32 -10.94 16.26
C GLN A 298 3.96 -11.99 15.34
N THR A 299 3.40 -12.18 14.14
CA THR A 299 3.97 -13.05 13.11
C THR A 299 5.35 -12.54 12.67
N ALA A 300 5.51 -11.21 12.47
CA ALA A 300 6.80 -10.60 12.18
C ALA A 300 7.83 -10.87 13.28
N PHE A 301 7.43 -10.75 14.54
CA PHE A 301 8.31 -11.05 15.68
C PHE A 301 8.69 -12.55 15.77
N LYS A 302 7.76 -13.45 15.45
CA LYS A 302 8.04 -14.88 15.35
C LYS A 302 9.05 -15.16 14.24
N SER A 303 8.86 -14.55 13.06
CA SER A 303 9.77 -14.66 11.92
C SER A 303 11.16 -14.10 12.21
N PHE A 304 11.25 -12.99 12.96
CA PHE A 304 12.53 -12.44 13.44
C PHE A 304 13.33 -13.46 14.27
N LYS A 305 12.67 -14.22 15.16
CA LYS A 305 13.37 -15.23 16.00
C LYS A 305 14.07 -16.31 15.19
N GLU A 306 13.61 -16.60 13.98
CA GLU A 306 14.24 -17.58 13.09
C GLU A 306 15.52 -17.02 12.43
N LYS A 307 15.57 -15.71 12.15
CA LYS A 307 16.68 -15.02 11.50
C LYS A 307 17.02 -13.70 12.22
N PRO A 308 17.59 -13.76 13.45
CA PRO A 308 17.59 -12.59 14.33
C PRO A 308 18.58 -11.49 13.93
N PHE A 309 19.66 -11.78 13.22
CA PHE A 309 20.74 -10.80 12.98
C PHE A 309 20.47 -9.94 11.75
N PHE A 310 20.22 -10.56 10.58
CA PHE A 310 20.04 -9.88 9.29
C PHE A 310 18.68 -10.14 8.64
N GLY A 311 17.79 -10.88 9.32
CA GLY A 311 16.42 -11.11 8.88
C GLY A 311 16.27 -11.97 7.62
N TRP A 312 15.10 -11.91 7.02
CA TRP A 312 14.73 -12.69 5.83
C TRP A 312 15.17 -12.03 4.50
N GLY A 313 15.72 -10.84 4.56
CA GLY A 313 16.04 -9.97 3.42
C GLY A 313 14.93 -8.95 3.17
N PRO A 314 15.27 -7.69 2.78
CA PRO A 314 14.27 -6.70 2.34
C PRO A 314 13.31 -7.31 1.32
N GLU A 315 12.06 -6.88 1.30
CA GLU A 315 11.01 -7.38 0.40
C GLU A 315 10.59 -8.87 0.58
N ASN A 316 11.18 -9.61 1.51
CA ASN A 316 10.87 -11.03 1.78
C ASN A 316 10.05 -11.23 3.07
N TYR A 317 9.14 -10.31 3.38
CA TYR A 317 8.21 -10.50 4.50
C TYR A 317 7.17 -11.60 4.20
N GLU A 318 6.66 -11.69 2.98
CA GLU A 318 5.64 -12.66 2.56
C GLU A 318 6.03 -14.12 2.89
N PRO A 319 7.19 -14.67 2.48
CA PRO A 319 7.57 -16.04 2.84
C PRO A 319 7.72 -16.23 4.35
N ALA A 320 8.21 -15.23 5.06
CA ALA A 320 8.31 -15.26 6.52
C ALA A 320 6.92 -15.29 7.19
N TYR A 321 5.97 -14.51 6.67
CA TYR A 321 4.59 -14.44 7.11
C TYR A 321 3.85 -15.76 6.89
N LEU A 322 3.92 -16.31 5.69
CA LEU A 322 3.20 -17.55 5.33
C LEU A 322 3.71 -18.76 6.13
N LYS A 323 5.03 -18.89 6.29
CA LYS A 323 5.63 -19.93 7.13
C LYS A 323 5.15 -19.86 8.58
N ASN A 324 5.01 -18.63 9.10
CA ASN A 324 4.65 -18.37 10.49
C ASN A 324 3.20 -17.91 10.65
N PHE A 325 2.35 -18.20 9.66
CA PHE A 325 0.99 -17.73 9.59
C PHE A 325 0.20 -18.01 10.88
N ASN A 326 -0.56 -17.01 11.33
CA ASN A 326 -1.43 -17.13 12.49
C ASN A 326 -2.90 -17.17 12.02
N PRO A 327 -3.60 -18.32 12.11
CA PRO A 327 -4.99 -18.44 11.65
C PRO A 327 -5.99 -17.52 12.35
N GLU A 328 -5.66 -17.00 13.54
CA GLU A 328 -6.53 -16.04 14.23
C GLU A 328 -6.78 -14.76 13.42
N VAL A 329 -5.86 -14.43 12.48
CA VAL A 329 -6.06 -13.31 11.53
C VAL A 329 -7.31 -13.53 10.69
N VAL A 330 -7.58 -14.76 10.25
CA VAL A 330 -8.73 -15.12 9.42
C VAL A 330 -10.04 -14.89 10.15
N LYS A 331 -10.10 -15.24 11.45
CA LYS A 331 -11.29 -15.04 12.28
C LYS A 331 -11.62 -13.56 12.46
N VAL A 332 -10.59 -12.70 12.47
CA VAL A 332 -10.73 -11.26 12.66
C VAL A 332 -11.01 -10.55 11.34
N LEU A 333 -10.39 -11.01 10.23
CA LEU A 333 -10.48 -10.38 8.92
C LEU A 333 -10.60 -11.46 7.81
N PRO A 334 -11.76 -12.11 7.68
CA PRO A 334 -11.92 -13.30 6.84
C PRO A 334 -11.72 -13.07 5.34
N GLY A 335 -11.82 -11.82 4.87
CA GLY A 335 -11.68 -11.47 3.44
C GLY A 335 -10.31 -10.93 3.04
N ASP A 336 -9.44 -10.59 4.02
CA ASP A 336 -8.16 -9.91 3.75
C ASP A 336 -7.10 -10.30 4.79
N PHE A 337 -6.61 -11.52 4.70
CA PHE A 337 -5.64 -12.09 5.65
C PHE A 337 -4.30 -12.47 5.01
N TYR A 338 -4.10 -12.16 3.74
CA TYR A 338 -2.83 -12.33 3.05
C TYR A 338 -2.02 -11.04 3.12
N PHE A 339 -0.91 -11.05 3.87
CA PHE A 339 -0.08 -9.87 4.07
C PHE A 339 1.31 -10.03 3.45
N ASP A 340 1.60 -9.24 2.42
CA ASP A 340 2.93 -9.08 1.83
C ASP A 340 3.85 -8.17 2.67
N ARG A 341 3.26 -7.41 3.61
CA ARG A 341 3.90 -6.46 4.53
C ARG A 341 3.35 -6.59 5.95
N ALA A 342 4.17 -6.27 6.94
CA ALA A 342 3.76 -6.38 8.34
C ALA A 342 2.71 -5.35 8.79
N HIS A 343 2.40 -4.33 7.98
CA HIS A 343 1.57 -3.16 8.35
C HIS A 343 2.05 -2.48 9.64
N ASN A 344 3.33 -2.60 9.92
CA ASN A 344 4.06 -2.00 11.03
C ASN A 344 5.53 -1.93 10.61
N LYS A 345 5.99 -0.75 10.18
CA LYS A 345 7.34 -0.59 9.60
C LYS A 345 8.47 -1.03 10.53
N PRO A 346 8.49 -0.69 11.84
CA PRO A 346 9.51 -1.21 12.75
C PRO A 346 9.54 -2.75 12.82
N MET A 347 8.38 -3.42 12.86
CA MET A 347 8.31 -4.87 12.89
C MET A 347 8.68 -5.51 11.56
N GLU A 348 8.35 -4.87 10.44
CA GLU A 348 8.79 -5.30 9.11
C GLU A 348 10.30 -5.22 8.98
N VAL A 349 10.92 -4.10 9.37
CA VAL A 349 12.37 -3.94 9.39
C VAL A 349 13.01 -5.01 10.29
N LEU A 350 12.44 -5.27 11.47
CA LEU A 350 12.94 -6.31 12.38
C LEU A 350 12.90 -7.71 11.74
N ALA A 351 11.80 -8.07 11.09
CA ALA A 351 11.64 -9.37 10.45
C ALA A 351 12.53 -9.53 9.21
N THR A 352 12.62 -8.46 8.38
CA THR A 352 13.28 -8.54 7.08
C THR A 352 14.79 -8.23 7.15
N THR A 353 15.23 -7.39 8.08
CA THR A 353 16.64 -6.97 8.19
C THR A 353 17.28 -7.28 9.56
N GLY A 354 16.53 -7.96 10.43
CA GLY A 354 17.00 -8.38 11.75
C GLY A 354 17.27 -7.23 12.71
N ILE A 355 17.93 -7.57 13.83
CA ILE A 355 18.22 -6.59 14.89
C ILE A 355 19.17 -5.48 14.42
N PHE A 356 20.16 -5.81 13.56
CA PHE A 356 21.05 -4.79 13.01
C PHE A 356 20.33 -3.81 12.09
N GLY A 357 19.37 -4.30 11.30
CA GLY A 357 18.52 -3.44 10.49
C GLY A 357 17.66 -2.51 11.35
N LEU A 358 16.99 -3.04 12.37
CA LEU A 358 16.17 -2.23 13.27
C LEU A 358 17.00 -1.17 14.01
N ILE A 359 18.15 -1.54 14.57
CA ILE A 359 19.05 -0.59 15.25
C ILE A 359 19.48 0.52 14.28
N SER A 360 19.94 0.17 13.07
CA SER A 360 20.40 1.16 12.10
C SER A 360 19.26 2.08 11.62
N TYR A 361 18.04 1.55 11.46
CA TYR A 361 16.84 2.33 11.16
C TYR A 361 16.51 3.33 12.27
N LEU A 362 16.51 2.89 13.54
CA LEU A 362 16.23 3.77 14.68
C LEU A 362 17.34 4.82 14.90
N LEU A 363 18.58 4.48 14.59
CA LEU A 363 19.70 5.44 14.68
C LEU A 363 19.55 6.63 13.73
N ILE A 364 18.82 6.49 12.61
CA ILE A 364 18.49 7.63 11.72
C ILE A 364 17.66 8.67 12.50
N PHE A 365 16.63 8.22 13.23
CA PHE A 365 15.80 9.12 14.04
C PHE A 365 16.61 9.73 15.19
N VAL A 366 17.39 8.91 15.90
CA VAL A 366 18.24 9.39 17.00
C VAL A 366 19.21 10.47 16.51
N ALA A 367 19.84 10.28 15.35
CA ALA A 367 20.76 11.27 14.77
C ALA A 367 20.02 12.55 14.36
N ALA A 368 18.82 12.41 13.76
CA ALA A 368 18.00 13.55 13.37
C ALA A 368 17.55 14.37 14.61
N PHE A 369 17.00 13.71 15.63
CA PHE A 369 16.60 14.35 16.89
C PHE A 369 17.81 14.99 17.60
N TRP A 370 18.95 14.30 17.60
CA TRP A 370 20.16 14.87 18.18
C TRP A 370 20.57 16.18 17.50
N ILE A 371 20.53 16.26 16.18
CA ILE A 371 20.84 17.50 15.43
C ILE A 371 19.83 18.59 15.78
N LEU A 372 18.53 18.27 15.78
CA LEU A 372 17.46 19.23 16.10
C LEU A 372 17.61 19.76 17.54
N GLU A 373 17.91 18.90 18.51
CA GLU A 373 18.15 19.31 19.90
C GLU A 373 19.41 20.17 20.06
N GLN A 374 20.50 19.91 19.31
CA GLN A 374 21.66 20.80 19.31
C GLN A 374 21.31 22.16 18.70
N THR A 375 20.48 22.18 17.64
CA THR A 375 20.02 23.42 17.02
C THR A 375 19.20 24.26 17.98
N LYS A 376 18.34 23.67 18.82
CA LYS A 376 17.60 24.34 19.88
C LYS A 376 18.52 24.94 20.96
N LYS A 377 19.68 24.37 21.23
CA LYS A 377 20.60 24.77 22.29
C LYS A 377 21.53 25.95 21.90
N LYS A 378 21.65 26.24 20.61
CA LYS A 378 22.49 27.35 20.16
C LYS A 378 21.87 28.69 20.62
N GLU A 379 22.39 29.27 21.71
CA GLU A 379 21.97 30.58 22.28
C GLU A 379 22.94 31.69 21.84
N GLY A 380 22.44 32.87 21.55
CA GLY A 380 23.27 34.06 21.49
C GLY A 380 22.88 35.20 20.53
N LEU A 381 21.98 35.05 19.57
CA LEU A 381 21.60 36.14 18.65
C LEU A 381 20.06 36.18 18.41
N PRO A 382 19.43 37.33 18.22
CA PRO A 382 17.98 37.47 17.94
C PRO A 382 17.52 36.69 16.69
N ALA A 383 18.41 36.42 15.73
CA ALA A 383 18.17 35.59 14.58
C ALA A 383 17.96 34.09 14.94
N GLN A 384 18.43 33.63 16.12
CA GLN A 384 18.41 32.23 16.55
C GLN A 384 17.13 31.79 17.27
N ALA A 385 16.32 32.75 17.77
CA ALA A 385 15.02 32.45 18.38
C ALA A 385 14.06 31.73 17.40
N GLY A 386 14.22 31.91 16.08
CA GLY A 386 13.49 31.13 15.06
C GLY A 386 13.91 29.69 14.97
N GLN A 387 15.14 29.34 15.29
CA GLN A 387 15.67 27.99 15.16
C GLN A 387 15.00 27.00 16.14
N PHE A 388 14.60 27.48 17.33
CA PHE A 388 13.83 26.68 18.29
C PHE A 388 12.47 26.22 17.72
N LEU A 389 11.69 27.16 17.16
CA LEU A 389 10.37 26.84 16.58
C LEU A 389 10.51 25.89 15.38
N PHE A 390 11.56 26.08 14.57
CA PHE A 390 11.81 25.25 13.41
C PHE A 390 12.18 23.82 13.81
N ALA A 391 13.15 23.67 14.73
CA ALA A 391 13.53 22.36 15.23
C ALA A 391 12.33 21.62 15.84
N LEU A 392 11.47 22.32 16.59
CA LEU A 392 10.27 21.77 17.19
C LEU A 392 9.28 21.20 16.16
N VAL A 393 9.08 21.90 15.03
CA VAL A 393 8.20 21.41 13.96
C VAL A 393 8.78 20.19 13.28
N PHE A 394 10.09 20.17 13.00
CA PHE A 394 10.73 19.01 12.37
C PHE A 394 10.76 17.78 13.27
N GLU A 395 10.88 17.96 14.59
CA GLU A 395 10.70 16.85 15.55
C GLU A 395 9.26 16.33 15.51
N ALA A 396 8.27 17.20 15.46
CA ALA A 396 6.88 16.80 15.33
C ALA A 396 6.58 16.05 14.03
N ILE A 397 7.19 16.45 12.92
CA ILE A 397 7.13 15.72 11.65
C ILE A 397 7.68 14.31 11.82
N LEU A 398 8.86 14.16 12.43
CA LEU A 398 9.47 12.83 12.66
C LEU A 398 8.62 11.95 13.60
N ILE A 399 8.03 12.55 14.66
CA ILE A 399 7.11 11.85 15.58
C ILE A 399 5.87 11.40 14.82
N GLY A 400 5.20 12.29 14.09
CA GLY A 400 3.99 11.98 13.32
C GLY A 400 4.23 10.88 12.29
N TYR A 401 5.33 10.98 11.55
CA TYR A 401 5.77 9.98 10.58
C TYR A 401 6.03 8.61 11.25
N PHE A 402 6.81 8.57 12.33
CA PHE A 402 7.12 7.33 13.02
C PHE A 402 5.87 6.66 13.59
N ILE A 403 4.99 7.41 14.23
CA ILE A 403 3.73 6.90 14.79
C ILE A 403 2.81 6.34 13.71
N GLN A 404 2.66 7.05 12.59
CA GLN A 404 1.90 6.53 11.46
C GLN A 404 2.47 5.20 10.97
N ASN A 405 3.80 5.07 10.89
CA ASN A 405 4.50 3.87 10.43
C ASN A 405 4.43 2.68 11.40
N VAL A 406 4.00 2.88 12.64
CA VAL A 406 3.59 1.76 13.52
C VAL A 406 2.31 1.08 13.04
N PHE A 407 1.50 1.77 12.22
CA PHE A 407 0.23 1.25 11.71
C PHE A 407 0.23 0.93 10.22
N ILE A 408 1.34 1.19 9.52
CA ILE A 408 1.50 0.92 8.09
C ILE A 408 2.99 0.74 7.76
N PHE A 409 3.32 0.65 6.49
CA PHE A 409 4.67 0.63 5.93
C PHE A 409 4.90 1.86 5.03
N ASP A 410 6.16 2.10 4.68
CA ASP A 410 6.54 3.18 3.77
C ASP A 410 6.14 2.88 2.31
N PHE A 411 6.14 3.95 1.53
CA PHE A 411 5.89 3.93 0.09
C PHE A 411 6.52 5.19 -0.52
N HIS A 412 6.41 5.35 -1.82
CA HIS A 412 7.11 6.38 -2.58
C HIS A 412 7.00 7.79 -1.98
N GLU A 413 5.77 8.27 -1.69
CA GLU A 413 5.51 9.62 -1.18
C GLU A 413 6.08 9.83 0.23
N SER A 414 5.96 8.82 1.10
CA SER A 414 6.51 8.92 2.46
C SER A 414 8.04 8.95 2.46
N TYR A 415 8.68 8.11 1.65
CA TYR A 415 10.13 8.15 1.49
C TYR A 415 10.62 9.49 0.91
N LEU A 416 9.96 9.99 -0.13
CA LEU A 416 10.32 11.27 -0.75
C LEU A 416 10.33 12.39 0.28
N MET A 417 9.25 12.52 1.06
CA MET A 417 9.13 13.56 2.10
C MET A 417 10.11 13.33 3.25
N PHE A 418 10.28 12.08 3.69
CA PHE A 418 11.19 11.74 4.77
C PHE A 418 12.64 12.12 4.43
N PHE A 419 13.14 11.69 3.26
CA PHE A 419 14.51 12.00 2.84
C PHE A 419 14.71 13.49 2.51
N LEU A 420 13.68 14.19 2.03
CA LEU A 420 13.72 15.64 1.86
C LEU A 420 13.88 16.36 3.22
N VAL A 421 13.11 15.95 4.23
CA VAL A 421 13.18 16.46 5.60
C VAL A 421 14.53 16.16 6.25
N LEU A 422 15.03 14.91 6.08
CA LEU A 422 16.37 14.54 6.58
C LEU A 422 17.48 15.38 5.93
N GLY A 423 17.36 15.70 4.63
CA GLY A 423 18.30 16.57 3.92
C GLY A 423 18.37 17.97 4.56
N PHE A 424 17.23 18.56 4.90
CA PHE A 424 17.16 19.83 5.60
C PHE A 424 17.78 19.75 7.01
N ILE A 425 17.43 18.72 7.79
CA ILE A 425 17.98 18.51 9.14
C ILE A 425 19.50 18.38 9.08
N SER A 426 20.01 17.68 8.07
CA SER A 426 21.46 17.52 7.84
C SER A 426 22.14 18.89 7.69
N VAL A 427 21.57 19.78 6.88
CA VAL A 427 22.13 21.14 6.65
C VAL A 427 22.01 22.02 7.88
N MET A 428 20.95 21.89 8.68
CA MET A 428 20.82 22.60 9.97
C MET A 428 21.95 22.24 10.95
N GLY A 429 22.44 21.01 10.90
CA GLY A 429 23.54 20.52 11.75
C GLY A 429 24.91 21.10 11.38
N ASP A 430 25.08 21.51 10.12
CA ASP A 430 26.37 21.94 9.56
C ASP A 430 26.67 23.44 9.77
N THR A 431 26.04 24.12 10.74
CA THR A 431 26.31 25.53 10.99
C THR A 431 27.74 25.78 11.54
N PRO A 432 28.35 26.99 11.31
CA PRO A 432 29.81 27.24 11.34
C PRO A 432 30.61 26.94 12.62
N GLU A 433 29.98 26.58 13.74
CA GLU A 433 30.72 26.27 14.97
C GLU A 433 31.37 24.86 14.97
N THR A 434 30.92 23.93 14.11
CA THR A 434 31.61 22.67 13.87
C THR A 434 32.70 22.78 12.81
N SER A 435 32.76 23.91 12.11
CA SER A 435 33.80 24.23 11.10
C SER A 435 35.02 24.97 11.67
N SER A 436 35.13 25.15 13.01
CA SER A 436 36.31 25.71 13.63
C SER A 436 37.57 24.83 13.55
N GLU A 437 37.38 23.58 13.10
CA GLU A 437 38.47 22.75 12.61
C GLU A 437 38.46 22.66 11.06
N ILE A 438 38.39 23.80 10.37
CA ILE A 438 39.03 23.87 9.06
C ILE A 438 40.51 23.74 9.34
N PRO A 439 41.19 22.64 8.91
CA PRO A 439 42.62 22.55 9.02
C PRO A 439 43.22 23.86 8.46
N ARG A 440 44.19 24.44 9.11
CA ARG A 440 44.86 25.67 8.67
C ARG A 440 45.42 25.62 7.24
N PHE A 441 45.27 24.51 6.53
CA PHE A 441 45.54 24.31 5.12
C PHE A 441 44.52 24.89 4.13
N ALA A 442 43.37 25.40 4.58
CA ALA A 442 42.37 26.04 3.71
C ALA A 442 42.35 27.59 3.82
N ARG A 443 43.43 28.22 4.30
CA ARG A 443 43.69 29.61 4.06
C ARG A 443 44.15 29.81 2.60
N ASN A 444 43.47 30.67 1.93
CA ASN A 444 43.62 31.10 0.54
C ASN A 444 45.03 31.68 0.25
N ASP A 445 46.02 30.87 0.17
CA ASP A 445 47.30 31.24 -0.43
C ASP A 445 47.37 30.60 -1.83
N GLY A 446 46.49 30.99 -2.72
CA GLY A 446 46.66 30.89 -4.19
C GLY A 446 47.31 29.63 -4.81
N ARG A 447 47.53 28.55 -4.07
CA ARG A 447 48.20 27.30 -4.49
C ARG A 447 47.62 26.04 -3.87
N THR A 448 46.30 25.85 -3.90
CA THR A 448 45.75 24.50 -3.84
C THR A 448 45.95 23.88 -5.20
N LYS A 449 47.09 23.25 -5.45
CA LYS A 449 47.25 22.30 -6.54
C LYS A 449 46.10 21.30 -6.41
N ASP A 450 45.29 21.23 -7.45
CA ASP A 450 44.27 20.18 -7.58
C ASP A 450 44.93 18.83 -7.29
N PHE A 451 44.59 18.19 -6.14
CA PHE A 451 45.22 16.94 -5.69
C PHE A 451 44.81 15.76 -6.58
N VAL A 452 43.79 15.97 -7.45
CA VAL A 452 43.34 14.95 -8.41
C VAL A 452 43.80 15.38 -9.79
N PRO A 453 44.64 14.57 -10.48
CA PRO A 453 45.06 14.84 -11.86
C PRO A 453 43.88 15.00 -12.80
N GLU A 454 43.96 15.87 -13.79
CA GLU A 454 42.87 16.09 -14.77
C GLU A 454 42.46 14.80 -15.48
N LEU A 455 43.40 13.90 -15.79
CA LEU A 455 43.10 12.58 -16.31
C LEU A 455 42.22 11.76 -15.39
N THR A 456 42.47 11.79 -14.07
CA THR A 456 41.66 11.09 -13.04
C THR A 456 40.26 11.70 -12.95
N LYS A 457 40.13 13.03 -13.03
CA LYS A 457 38.84 13.72 -13.08
C LYS A 457 38.03 13.27 -14.30
N GLY A 458 38.66 13.23 -15.46
CA GLY A 458 38.04 12.75 -16.70
C GLY A 458 37.59 11.29 -16.59
N LEU A 459 38.43 10.44 -16.02
CA LEU A 459 38.12 9.03 -15.81
C LEU A 459 36.92 8.84 -14.84
N ILE A 460 36.88 9.57 -13.72
CA ILE A 460 35.75 9.53 -12.79
C ILE A 460 34.43 9.90 -13.50
N LEU A 461 34.44 10.95 -14.33
CA LEU A 461 33.26 11.37 -15.05
C LEU A 461 32.81 10.31 -16.07
N ILE A 462 33.71 9.75 -16.84
CA ILE A 462 33.43 8.69 -17.82
C ILE A 462 32.84 7.45 -17.12
N VAL A 463 33.50 6.98 -16.06
CA VAL A 463 33.04 5.81 -15.30
C VAL A 463 31.66 6.07 -14.68
N SER A 464 31.47 7.24 -14.08
CA SER A 464 30.15 7.61 -13.51
C SER A 464 29.08 7.69 -14.56
N PHE A 465 29.36 8.28 -15.73
CA PHE A 465 28.43 8.33 -16.86
C PHE A 465 28.06 6.93 -17.34
N CYS A 466 29.04 6.04 -17.54
CA CYS A 466 28.79 4.66 -17.98
C CYS A 466 27.98 3.89 -16.96
N LEU A 467 28.27 4.01 -15.65
CA LEU A 467 27.52 3.35 -14.58
C LEU A 467 26.07 3.84 -14.51
N ILE A 468 25.86 5.15 -14.55
CA ILE A 468 24.52 5.75 -14.52
C ILE A 468 23.73 5.36 -15.79
N PHE A 469 24.35 5.44 -16.96
CA PHE A 469 23.71 5.04 -18.22
C PHE A 469 23.30 3.55 -18.21
N TYR A 470 24.19 2.69 -17.71
CA TYR A 470 23.89 1.26 -17.56
C TYR A 470 22.75 1.03 -16.55
N SER A 471 22.78 1.71 -15.40
CA SER A 471 21.73 1.66 -14.37
C SER A 471 20.38 2.10 -14.95
N LEU A 472 20.32 3.27 -15.59
CA LEU A 472 19.11 3.77 -16.26
C LEU A 472 18.56 2.77 -17.26
N SER A 473 19.42 2.23 -18.12
CA SER A 473 18.99 1.30 -19.17
C SER A 473 18.46 -0.01 -18.59
N GLN A 474 19.23 -0.68 -17.71
CA GLN A 474 18.94 -2.04 -17.28
C GLN A 474 18.03 -2.13 -16.06
N PHE A 475 18.12 -1.17 -15.11
CA PHE A 475 17.45 -1.27 -13.82
C PHE A 475 16.30 -0.26 -13.61
N VAL A 476 16.16 0.71 -14.54
CA VAL A 476 15.08 1.70 -14.47
C VAL A 476 14.15 1.60 -15.69
N ILE A 477 14.67 1.76 -16.90
CA ILE A 477 13.84 1.80 -18.14
C ILE A 477 13.35 0.40 -18.51
N LYS A 478 14.20 -0.62 -18.42
CA LYS A 478 13.84 -2.00 -18.78
C LYS A 478 12.70 -2.56 -17.92
N PRO A 479 12.69 -2.46 -16.56
CA PRO A 479 11.55 -2.86 -15.74
C PRO A 479 10.25 -2.13 -16.09
N TYR A 480 10.32 -0.84 -16.38
CA TYR A 480 9.17 -0.05 -16.82
C TYR A 480 8.59 -0.57 -18.15
N SER A 481 9.46 -0.86 -19.13
CA SER A 481 9.06 -1.41 -20.42
C SER A 481 8.39 -2.78 -20.27
N ILE A 482 8.94 -3.65 -19.43
CA ILE A 482 8.38 -4.97 -19.11
C ILE A 482 7.03 -4.84 -18.44
N SER A 483 6.88 -3.95 -17.46
CA SER A 483 5.59 -3.68 -16.80
C SER A 483 4.51 -3.25 -17.80
N LYS A 484 4.86 -2.42 -18.80
CA LYS A 484 3.94 -2.06 -19.90
C LYS A 484 3.56 -3.26 -20.76
N ASN A 485 4.54 -4.09 -21.10
CA ASN A 485 4.31 -5.25 -21.95
C ASN A 485 3.45 -6.32 -21.23
N ILE A 486 3.57 -6.49 -19.92
CA ILE A 486 2.68 -7.35 -19.13
C ILE A 486 1.22 -6.92 -19.34
N ILE A 487 0.92 -5.63 -19.18
CA ILE A 487 -0.45 -5.11 -19.41
C ILE A 487 -0.90 -5.32 -20.87
N THR A 488 0.00 -5.17 -21.84
CA THR A 488 -0.35 -5.42 -23.24
C THR A 488 -0.70 -6.90 -23.48
N THR A 489 0.04 -7.82 -22.87
CA THR A 489 -0.24 -9.25 -22.91
C THR A 489 -1.57 -9.59 -22.24
N ILE A 490 -1.84 -9.03 -21.05
CA ILE A 490 -3.12 -9.21 -20.34
C ILE A 490 -4.30 -8.71 -21.19
N LYS A 491 -4.16 -7.55 -21.85
CA LYS A 491 -5.19 -7.02 -22.76
C LYS A 491 -5.43 -7.93 -23.96
N ALA A 492 -4.42 -8.60 -24.50
CA ALA A 492 -4.60 -9.58 -25.56
C ALA A 492 -5.34 -10.83 -25.02
N LEU A 493 -4.98 -11.34 -23.84
CA LEU A 493 -5.69 -12.44 -23.18
C LEU A 493 -7.18 -12.12 -22.95
N THR A 494 -7.49 -10.92 -22.43
CA THR A 494 -8.89 -10.52 -22.18
C THR A 494 -9.72 -10.35 -23.46
N ARG A 495 -9.07 -10.14 -24.60
CA ARG A 495 -9.71 -10.10 -25.93
C ARG A 495 -9.76 -11.47 -26.61
N GLN A 496 -9.28 -12.51 -25.95
CA GLN A 496 -9.16 -13.87 -26.49
C GLN A 496 -8.24 -13.95 -27.73
N ASP A 497 -7.32 -12.99 -27.88
CA ASP A 497 -6.28 -13.00 -28.91
C ASP A 497 -5.06 -13.77 -28.37
N TYR A 498 -5.23 -15.07 -28.25
CA TYR A 498 -4.29 -15.95 -27.53
C TYR A 498 -2.94 -16.08 -28.22
N ASP A 499 -2.91 -16.15 -29.57
CA ASP A 499 -1.68 -16.24 -30.33
C ASP A 499 -0.80 -15.01 -30.13
N ASN A 500 -1.38 -13.82 -30.25
CA ASN A 500 -0.69 -12.58 -30.00
C ASN A 500 -0.24 -12.44 -28.53
N ALA A 501 -1.10 -12.85 -27.58
CA ALA A 501 -0.74 -12.86 -26.17
C ALA A 501 0.48 -13.75 -25.90
N TYR A 502 0.55 -14.92 -26.52
CA TYR A 502 1.69 -15.83 -26.40
C TYR A 502 2.98 -15.24 -27.00
N GLN A 503 2.92 -14.62 -28.19
CA GLN A 503 4.07 -13.97 -28.79
C GLN A 503 4.56 -12.78 -27.92
N LEU A 504 3.65 -12.00 -27.37
CA LEU A 504 3.98 -10.89 -26.45
C LEU A 504 4.65 -11.41 -25.17
N TYR A 505 4.15 -12.50 -24.62
CA TYR A 505 4.75 -13.16 -23.44
C TYR A 505 6.19 -13.62 -23.73
N LYS A 506 6.42 -14.34 -24.83
CA LYS A 506 7.76 -14.80 -25.25
C LYS A 506 8.73 -13.63 -25.43
N LYS A 507 8.27 -12.57 -26.12
CA LYS A 507 9.05 -11.35 -26.31
C LYS A 507 9.40 -10.69 -24.96
N ASN A 508 8.49 -10.70 -24.01
CA ASN A 508 8.71 -10.15 -22.68
C ASN A 508 9.77 -10.95 -21.91
N LEU A 509 9.68 -12.27 -21.92
CA LEU A 509 10.69 -13.14 -21.31
C LEU A 509 12.07 -12.95 -21.92
N TYR A 510 12.14 -12.84 -23.26
CA TYR A 510 13.39 -12.54 -23.94
C TYR A 510 13.96 -11.20 -23.50
N SER A 511 13.13 -10.17 -23.42
CA SER A 511 13.53 -8.83 -22.96
C SER A 511 14.02 -8.82 -21.51
N ALA A 512 13.40 -9.62 -20.63
CA ALA A 512 13.84 -9.75 -19.24
C ALA A 512 15.25 -10.35 -19.14
N GLY A 513 15.61 -11.25 -20.06
CA GLY A 513 16.91 -11.92 -20.07
C GLY A 513 17.15 -12.74 -18.80
N GLN A 514 18.25 -12.48 -18.10
CA GLN A 514 18.62 -13.20 -16.86
C GLN A 514 18.07 -12.55 -15.57
N PHE A 515 17.30 -11.45 -15.66
CA PHE A 515 16.76 -10.76 -14.48
C PHE A 515 15.57 -11.53 -13.89
N GLU A 516 15.80 -12.31 -12.86
CA GLU A 516 14.82 -13.18 -12.22
C GLU A 516 13.59 -12.44 -11.69
N ASN A 517 13.79 -11.31 -11.05
CA ASN A 517 12.70 -10.47 -10.54
C ASN A 517 11.74 -10.05 -11.67
N LEU A 518 12.27 -9.71 -12.86
CA LEU A 518 11.47 -9.33 -14.01
C LEU A 518 10.76 -10.54 -14.63
N ARG A 519 11.43 -11.70 -14.71
CA ARG A 519 10.81 -12.94 -15.18
C ARG A 519 9.67 -13.37 -14.25
N LYS A 520 9.89 -13.27 -12.94
CA LYS A 520 8.88 -13.54 -11.92
C LYS A 520 7.66 -12.63 -12.04
N ASP A 521 7.85 -11.32 -12.23
CA ASP A 521 6.75 -10.37 -12.45
C ASP A 521 5.93 -10.73 -13.71
N ILE A 522 6.59 -11.14 -14.79
CA ILE A 522 5.93 -11.58 -16.04
C ILE A 522 5.10 -12.82 -15.76
N VAL A 523 5.70 -13.84 -15.17
CA VAL A 523 5.05 -15.13 -14.91
C VAL A 523 3.84 -14.93 -14.01
N ILE A 524 4.00 -14.34 -12.83
CA ILE A 524 2.91 -14.09 -11.87
C ILE A 524 1.80 -13.23 -12.50
N GLY A 525 2.18 -12.19 -13.26
CA GLY A 525 1.21 -11.32 -13.91
C GLY A 525 0.35 -12.04 -14.95
N ILE A 526 0.94 -12.95 -15.71
CA ILE A 526 0.23 -13.71 -16.74
C ILE A 526 -0.56 -14.87 -16.12
N GLU A 527 -0.02 -15.59 -15.14
CA GLU A 527 -0.73 -16.63 -14.37
C GLU A 527 -1.98 -16.05 -13.70
N ASN A 528 -1.88 -14.89 -13.07
CA ASN A 528 -3.03 -14.20 -12.50
C ASN A 528 -4.07 -13.83 -13.57
N ALA A 529 -3.64 -13.46 -14.76
CA ALA A 529 -4.56 -13.17 -15.87
C ALA A 529 -5.26 -14.45 -16.36
N PHE A 530 -4.56 -15.57 -16.43
CA PHE A 530 -5.16 -16.87 -16.73
C PHE A 530 -6.23 -17.25 -15.69
N ALA A 531 -5.92 -17.11 -14.41
CA ALA A 531 -6.85 -17.45 -13.33
C ALA A 531 -8.14 -16.60 -13.35
N ASN A 532 -8.07 -15.34 -13.80
CA ASN A 532 -9.17 -14.39 -13.68
C ASN A 532 -9.95 -14.14 -14.99
N TYR A 533 -9.31 -14.31 -16.15
CA TYR A 533 -9.85 -13.82 -17.43
C TYR A 533 -9.88 -14.85 -18.54
N VAL A 534 -9.25 -16.01 -18.37
CA VAL A 534 -9.11 -17.00 -19.42
C VAL A 534 -9.94 -18.23 -19.09
N THR A 535 -10.83 -18.61 -20.00
CA THR A 535 -11.50 -19.92 -19.93
C THR A 535 -10.52 -20.96 -20.45
N PRO A 536 -10.14 -21.96 -19.65
CA PRO A 536 -9.21 -22.98 -20.08
C PRO A 536 -9.72 -23.76 -21.30
N SER A 537 -8.83 -23.98 -22.27
CA SER A 537 -9.12 -24.77 -23.47
C SER A 537 -7.82 -25.39 -24.01
N GLU A 538 -7.93 -26.51 -24.71
CA GLU A 538 -6.78 -27.30 -25.17
C GLU A 538 -5.85 -26.54 -26.13
N ASN A 539 -6.38 -25.59 -26.91
CA ASN A 539 -5.57 -24.75 -27.80
C ASN A 539 -4.61 -23.82 -27.04
N LEU A 540 -4.81 -23.62 -25.75
CA LEU A 540 -3.90 -22.86 -24.89
C LEU A 540 -2.75 -23.69 -24.30
N LYS A 541 -2.75 -25.02 -24.54
CA LYS A 541 -1.74 -25.92 -23.99
C LYS A 541 -0.29 -25.46 -24.23
N PRO A 542 0.15 -25.06 -25.44
CA PRO A 542 1.53 -24.61 -25.63
C PRO A 542 1.90 -23.38 -24.78
N PHE A 543 0.94 -22.49 -24.52
CA PHE A 543 1.15 -21.32 -23.67
C PHE A 543 1.26 -21.73 -22.19
N ILE A 544 0.39 -22.61 -21.73
CA ILE A 544 0.35 -23.09 -20.34
C ILE A 544 1.61 -23.90 -20.03
N ASP A 545 2.00 -24.83 -20.92
CA ASP A 545 3.23 -25.64 -20.81
C ASP A 545 4.48 -24.73 -20.66
N ASP A 546 4.58 -23.68 -21.47
CA ASP A 546 5.67 -22.71 -21.40
C ASP A 546 5.65 -21.92 -20.07
N LEU A 547 4.46 -21.53 -19.59
CA LEU A 547 4.29 -20.86 -18.31
C LEU A 547 4.73 -21.75 -17.14
N ILE A 548 4.29 -23.01 -17.14
CA ILE A 548 4.69 -24.00 -16.12
C ILE A 548 6.21 -24.25 -16.18
N SER A 549 6.77 -24.41 -17.38
CA SER A 549 8.22 -24.58 -17.56
C SER A 549 9.02 -23.39 -17.01
N GLU A 550 8.55 -22.16 -17.23
CA GLU A 550 9.22 -20.99 -16.72
C GLU A 550 9.05 -20.86 -15.19
N THR A 551 7.86 -21.22 -14.68
CA THR A 551 7.61 -21.29 -13.23
C THR A 551 8.54 -22.30 -12.56
N ASP A 552 8.77 -23.46 -13.18
CA ASP A 552 9.70 -24.47 -12.67
C ASP A 552 11.14 -23.96 -12.57
N LYS A 553 11.61 -23.18 -13.56
CA LYS A 553 12.95 -22.56 -13.49
C LYS A 553 13.07 -21.58 -12.33
N LEU A 554 12.00 -20.84 -12.06
CA LEU A 554 11.96 -19.93 -10.90
C LEU A 554 11.90 -20.71 -9.58
N LEU A 555 11.12 -21.79 -9.51
CA LEU A 555 10.98 -22.64 -8.33
C LEU A 555 12.26 -23.43 -8.00
N GLN A 556 13.15 -23.73 -8.97
CA GLN A 556 14.47 -24.28 -8.67
C GLN A 556 15.29 -23.40 -7.74
N ARG A 557 15.08 -22.08 -7.78
CA ARG A 557 15.78 -21.11 -6.94
C ARG A 557 14.95 -20.63 -5.75
N GLU A 558 13.62 -20.62 -5.89
CA GLU A 558 12.67 -20.19 -4.87
C GLU A 558 11.65 -21.31 -4.54
N PRO A 559 12.05 -22.51 -4.09
CA PRO A 559 11.12 -23.61 -3.86
C PRO A 559 10.09 -23.32 -2.77
N TRP A 560 10.33 -22.29 -1.97
CA TRP A 560 9.47 -21.80 -0.91
C TRP A 560 8.50 -20.70 -1.38
N ASN A 561 8.48 -20.32 -2.65
CA ASN A 561 7.62 -19.25 -3.16
C ASN A 561 6.18 -19.73 -3.33
N TYR A 562 5.36 -19.38 -2.35
CA TYR A 562 3.96 -19.79 -2.28
C TYR A 562 3.15 -19.41 -3.54
N ARG A 563 3.31 -18.18 -4.05
CA ARG A 563 2.54 -17.72 -5.22
C ARG A 563 2.85 -18.54 -6.47
N LEU A 564 4.13 -18.80 -6.72
CA LEU A 564 4.54 -19.61 -7.88
C LEU A 564 4.03 -21.06 -7.78
N VAL A 565 4.13 -21.67 -6.60
CA VAL A 565 3.62 -23.04 -6.40
C VAL A 565 2.10 -23.10 -6.53
N MET A 566 1.38 -22.15 -5.93
CA MET A 566 -0.08 -22.04 -6.00
C MET A 566 -0.56 -21.89 -7.45
N ASN A 567 0.05 -20.96 -8.18
CA ASN A 567 -0.32 -20.67 -9.56
C ASN A 567 -0.01 -21.86 -10.48
N LYS A 568 1.14 -22.52 -10.30
CA LYS A 568 1.48 -23.75 -11.03
C LYS A 568 0.44 -24.85 -10.81
N ALA A 569 0.09 -25.12 -9.55
CA ALA A 569 -0.92 -26.13 -9.23
C ALA A 569 -2.29 -25.79 -9.86
N GLN A 570 -2.65 -24.49 -9.89
CA GLN A 570 -3.88 -24.04 -10.53
C GLN A 570 -3.84 -24.19 -12.06
N LEU A 571 -2.71 -23.94 -12.72
CA LEU A 571 -2.54 -24.17 -14.16
C LEU A 571 -2.65 -25.67 -14.49
N GLN A 572 -1.99 -26.52 -13.72
CA GLN A 572 -2.08 -27.99 -13.86
C GLN A 572 -3.51 -28.50 -13.63
N LEU A 573 -4.22 -27.93 -12.66
CA LEU A 573 -5.63 -28.24 -12.43
C LEU A 573 -6.51 -27.79 -13.61
N ASN A 574 -6.22 -26.67 -14.25
CA ASN A 574 -6.90 -26.23 -15.46
C ASN A 574 -6.63 -27.20 -16.63
N GLU A 575 -5.39 -27.66 -16.78
CA GLU A 575 -5.04 -28.66 -17.81
C GLU A 575 -5.76 -29.99 -17.61
N SER A 576 -6.09 -30.35 -16.37
CA SER A 576 -6.81 -31.62 -16.09
C SER A 576 -8.20 -31.69 -16.73
N MET A 577 -8.73 -30.56 -17.24
CA MET A 577 -9.99 -30.56 -17.99
C MET A 577 -9.92 -31.31 -19.34
N TRP A 578 -8.73 -31.40 -19.92
CA TRP A 578 -8.49 -32.13 -21.18
C TRP A 578 -7.44 -33.25 -21.06
N ASP A 579 -6.60 -33.22 -20.02
CA ASP A 579 -5.58 -34.21 -19.72
C ASP A 579 -5.69 -34.64 -18.25
N LYS A 580 -6.39 -35.77 -18.03
CA LYS A 580 -6.68 -36.24 -16.66
C LYS A 580 -5.44 -36.57 -15.82
N GLU A 581 -4.30 -36.87 -16.46
CA GLU A 581 -3.07 -37.14 -15.70
C GLU A 581 -2.54 -35.88 -14.98
N LYS A 582 -2.85 -34.73 -15.50
CA LYS A 582 -2.44 -33.42 -14.91
C LYS A 582 -3.02 -33.17 -13.51
N ILE A 583 -4.10 -33.81 -13.14
CA ILE A 583 -4.67 -33.69 -11.79
C ILE A 583 -3.71 -34.27 -10.74
N LYS A 584 -2.98 -35.35 -11.08
CA LYS A 584 -1.97 -35.91 -10.17
C LYS A 584 -0.73 -35.03 -10.02
N GLU A 585 -0.36 -34.34 -11.11
CA GLU A 585 0.71 -33.32 -11.02
C GLU A 585 0.26 -32.15 -10.13
N ALA A 586 -0.99 -31.69 -10.28
CA ALA A 586 -1.57 -30.65 -9.45
C ALA A 586 -1.63 -31.06 -7.97
N GLU A 587 -2.04 -32.31 -7.65
CA GLU A 587 -2.05 -32.86 -6.30
C GLU A 587 -0.66 -32.74 -5.67
N LYS A 588 0.36 -33.31 -6.35
CA LYS A 588 1.76 -33.26 -5.86
C LYS A 588 2.26 -31.83 -5.64
N THR A 589 1.94 -30.93 -6.58
CA THR A 589 2.34 -29.51 -6.45
C THR A 589 1.60 -28.83 -5.28
N ALA A 590 0.32 -29.16 -5.07
CA ALA A 590 -0.46 -28.61 -3.95
C ALA A 590 0.01 -29.16 -2.58
N GLU A 591 0.51 -30.41 -2.52
CA GLU A 591 1.13 -30.93 -1.29
C GLU A 591 2.38 -30.15 -0.88
N ASP A 592 3.14 -29.61 -1.85
CA ASP A 592 4.28 -28.73 -1.54
C ASP A 592 3.84 -27.42 -0.89
N LEU A 593 2.63 -26.91 -1.17
CA LEU A 593 2.08 -25.75 -0.46
C LEU A 593 1.86 -26.00 1.03
N VAL A 594 1.48 -27.23 1.40
CA VAL A 594 1.32 -27.60 2.81
C VAL A 594 2.65 -27.47 3.57
N LYS A 595 3.76 -27.80 2.92
CA LYS A 595 5.11 -27.65 3.52
C LYS A 595 5.49 -26.17 3.68
N ILE A 596 5.07 -25.33 2.74
CA ILE A 596 5.38 -23.88 2.72
C ILE A 596 4.49 -23.11 3.70
N ALA A 597 3.19 -23.39 3.69
CA ALA A 597 2.17 -22.64 4.43
C ALA A 597 1.10 -23.59 5.05
N PRO A 598 1.47 -24.39 6.07
CA PRO A 598 0.65 -25.48 6.59
C PRO A 598 -0.64 -25.04 7.30
N ALA A 599 -0.69 -23.79 7.77
CA ALA A 599 -1.85 -23.22 8.45
C ALA A 599 -2.62 -22.22 7.57
N PHE A 600 -2.27 -22.10 6.28
CA PHE A 600 -2.91 -21.13 5.39
C PHE A 600 -4.12 -21.76 4.69
N PRO A 601 -5.35 -21.21 4.86
CA PRO A 601 -6.59 -21.87 4.43
C PRO A 601 -6.63 -22.20 2.93
N GLN A 602 -6.10 -21.33 2.07
CA GLN A 602 -6.12 -21.52 0.61
C GLN A 602 -5.33 -22.75 0.15
N THR A 603 -4.29 -23.15 0.90
CA THR A 603 -3.54 -24.38 0.63
C THR A 603 -4.45 -25.59 0.70
N HIS A 604 -5.19 -25.72 1.79
CA HIS A 604 -6.13 -26.83 2.02
C HIS A 604 -7.35 -26.76 1.10
N LEU A 605 -7.80 -25.54 0.78
CA LEU A 605 -8.90 -25.34 -0.16
C LEU A 605 -8.57 -25.83 -1.57
N LEU A 606 -7.32 -25.62 -2.02
CA LEU A 606 -6.87 -26.13 -3.30
C LEU A 606 -6.83 -27.67 -3.30
N LEU A 607 -6.29 -28.28 -2.25
CA LEU A 607 -6.29 -29.74 -2.10
C LEU A 607 -7.72 -30.31 -2.06
N ALA A 608 -8.64 -29.69 -1.31
CA ALA A 608 -10.03 -30.11 -1.28
C ALA A 608 -10.69 -30.11 -2.68
N LYS A 609 -10.39 -29.10 -3.49
CA LYS A 609 -10.86 -29.02 -4.89
C LYS A 609 -10.26 -30.12 -5.77
N ILE A 610 -8.96 -30.38 -5.65
CA ILE A 610 -8.24 -31.41 -6.40
C ILE A 610 -8.82 -32.79 -6.05
N TYR A 611 -8.90 -33.14 -4.78
CA TYR A 611 -9.46 -34.43 -4.34
C TYR A 611 -10.92 -34.62 -4.75
N PHE A 612 -11.71 -33.54 -4.72
CA PHE A 612 -13.08 -33.58 -5.22
C PHE A 612 -13.14 -33.94 -6.72
N LEU A 613 -12.27 -33.32 -7.54
CA LEU A 613 -12.19 -33.62 -8.98
C LEU A 613 -11.62 -34.99 -9.29
N GLU A 614 -10.78 -35.55 -8.41
CA GLU A 614 -10.30 -36.95 -8.48
C GLU A 614 -11.35 -37.96 -8.02
N ASN A 615 -12.50 -37.51 -7.53
CA ASN A 615 -13.52 -38.32 -6.89
C ASN A 615 -13.06 -39.01 -5.59
N ASP A 616 -11.98 -38.53 -4.96
CA ASP A 616 -11.58 -38.90 -3.61
C ASP A 616 -12.34 -38.04 -2.59
N LEU A 617 -13.63 -38.36 -2.44
CA LEU A 617 -14.56 -37.54 -1.68
C LEU A 617 -14.22 -37.48 -0.18
N GLU A 618 -13.60 -38.53 0.38
CA GLU A 618 -13.22 -38.55 1.79
C GLU A 618 -12.08 -37.57 2.07
N LYS A 619 -11.03 -37.58 1.25
CA LYS A 619 -9.95 -36.58 1.38
C LYS A 619 -10.44 -35.18 1.09
N ALA A 620 -11.33 -35.01 0.10
CA ALA A 620 -11.92 -33.69 -0.16
C ALA A 620 -12.67 -33.13 1.05
N LYS A 621 -13.42 -34.00 1.77
CA LYS A 621 -14.09 -33.66 3.01
C LYS A 621 -13.09 -33.27 4.11
N GLU A 622 -12.05 -34.12 4.34
CA GLU A 622 -11.04 -33.87 5.39
C GLU A 622 -10.37 -32.51 5.19
N GLU A 623 -9.96 -32.19 3.95
CA GLU A 623 -9.32 -30.91 3.65
C GLU A 623 -10.31 -29.74 3.74
N ALA A 624 -11.59 -29.91 3.35
CA ALA A 624 -12.61 -28.88 3.51
C ALA A 624 -12.92 -28.60 4.99
N GLU A 625 -13.01 -29.64 5.83
CA GLU A 625 -13.17 -29.50 7.28
C GLU A 625 -11.97 -28.77 7.90
N LYS A 626 -10.75 -29.06 7.42
CA LYS A 626 -9.54 -28.37 7.84
C LYS A 626 -9.57 -26.89 7.45
N VAL A 627 -10.04 -26.57 6.22
CA VAL A 627 -10.29 -25.17 5.83
C VAL A 627 -11.23 -24.49 6.83
N LEU A 628 -12.36 -25.11 7.18
CA LEU A 628 -13.32 -24.54 8.11
C LEU A 628 -12.77 -24.37 9.54
N SER A 629 -11.85 -25.23 9.97
CA SER A 629 -11.15 -25.07 11.24
C SER A 629 -10.26 -23.82 11.27
N LEU A 630 -9.68 -23.45 10.14
CA LEU A 630 -8.81 -22.29 9.95
C LEU A 630 -9.60 -21.02 9.57
N ASN A 631 -10.62 -21.18 8.72
CA ASN A 631 -11.51 -20.13 8.24
C ASN A 631 -12.98 -20.58 8.34
N PRO A 632 -13.65 -20.34 9.46
CA PRO A 632 -15.05 -20.76 9.67
C PRO A 632 -16.07 -20.10 8.74
N GLN A 633 -15.66 -19.14 7.90
CA GLN A 633 -16.52 -18.42 6.96
C GLN A 633 -16.17 -18.74 5.48
N ASP A 634 -15.43 -19.80 5.22
CA ASP A 634 -15.07 -20.16 3.85
C ASP A 634 -16.26 -20.79 3.10
N SER A 635 -16.85 -20.00 2.21
CA SER A 635 -18.03 -20.39 1.45
C SER A 635 -17.76 -21.60 0.50
N THR A 636 -16.54 -21.71 -0.03
CA THR A 636 -16.18 -22.80 -0.95
C THR A 636 -16.01 -24.12 -0.21
N ALA A 637 -15.43 -24.09 1.00
CA ALA A 637 -15.33 -25.29 1.82
C ALA A 637 -16.71 -25.83 2.23
N TYR A 638 -17.63 -24.93 2.60
CA TYR A 638 -19.02 -25.33 2.83
C TYR A 638 -19.67 -25.94 1.59
N TYR A 639 -19.44 -25.36 0.41
CA TYR A 639 -19.97 -25.90 -0.84
C TYR A 639 -19.42 -27.31 -1.14
N ILE A 640 -18.11 -27.55 -0.96
CA ILE A 640 -17.49 -28.86 -1.15
C ILE A 640 -18.11 -29.90 -0.18
N LEU A 641 -18.34 -29.53 1.08
CA LEU A 641 -19.04 -30.41 2.03
C LEU A 641 -20.48 -30.68 1.62
N GLY A 642 -21.19 -29.69 1.10
CA GLY A 642 -22.53 -29.85 0.53
C GLY A 642 -22.53 -30.88 -0.61
N LEU A 643 -21.56 -30.80 -1.52
CA LEU A 643 -21.38 -31.77 -2.61
C LEU A 643 -21.02 -33.16 -2.10
N TYR A 644 -20.17 -33.27 -1.07
CA TYR A 644 -19.85 -34.53 -0.43
C TYR A 644 -21.11 -35.24 0.11
N TYR A 645 -21.92 -34.54 0.90
CA TYR A 645 -23.14 -35.13 1.47
C TYR A 645 -24.23 -35.42 0.42
N SER A 646 -24.31 -34.57 -0.62
CA SER A 646 -25.19 -34.81 -1.77
C SER A 646 -24.81 -36.13 -2.49
N ASN A 647 -23.53 -36.39 -2.69
CA ASN A 647 -23.05 -37.63 -3.29
C ASN A 647 -23.35 -38.86 -2.42
N LYS A 648 -23.30 -38.71 -1.10
CA LYS A 648 -23.69 -39.74 -0.13
C LYS A 648 -25.22 -39.89 -0.01
N LYS A 649 -26.02 -39.12 -0.76
CA LYS A 649 -27.49 -39.06 -0.71
C LYS A 649 -28.03 -38.60 0.67
N ASP A 650 -27.25 -37.93 1.44
CA ASP A 650 -27.64 -37.30 2.70
C ASP A 650 -28.07 -35.83 2.41
N ASN A 651 -29.32 -35.72 1.95
CA ASN A 651 -29.89 -34.45 1.52
C ASN A 651 -30.02 -33.43 2.67
N GLU A 652 -30.21 -33.90 3.89
CA GLU A 652 -30.34 -33.02 5.06
C GLU A 652 -29.03 -32.26 5.32
N ASN A 653 -27.92 -33.00 5.44
CA ASN A 653 -26.62 -32.38 5.63
C ASN A 653 -26.17 -31.61 4.38
N ALA A 654 -26.45 -32.11 3.17
CA ALA A 654 -26.15 -31.39 1.94
C ALA A 654 -26.80 -29.99 1.93
N ASN A 655 -28.08 -29.91 2.21
CA ASN A 655 -28.85 -28.65 2.26
C ASN A 655 -28.29 -27.71 3.35
N LYS A 656 -27.99 -28.23 4.53
CA LYS A 656 -27.38 -27.46 5.62
C LYS A 656 -26.06 -26.81 5.16
N TYR A 657 -25.21 -27.55 4.50
CA TYR A 657 -23.92 -27.01 4.04
C TYR A 657 -24.07 -26.06 2.85
N PHE A 658 -24.98 -26.28 1.91
CA PHE A 658 -25.26 -25.34 0.84
C PHE A 658 -25.85 -24.02 1.33
N VAL A 659 -26.72 -24.06 2.35
CA VAL A 659 -27.23 -22.86 3.01
C VAL A 659 -26.08 -22.08 3.65
N GLN A 660 -25.14 -22.73 4.34
CA GLN A 660 -23.97 -22.05 4.90
C GLN A 660 -23.08 -21.44 3.80
N ALA A 661 -22.87 -22.19 2.70
CA ALA A 661 -22.12 -21.66 1.56
C ALA A 661 -22.78 -20.37 1.02
N ALA A 662 -24.10 -20.33 0.89
CA ALA A 662 -24.85 -19.15 0.47
C ALA A 662 -24.70 -17.98 1.45
N ARG A 663 -24.83 -18.23 2.75
CA ARG A 663 -24.65 -17.22 3.82
C ARG A 663 -23.29 -16.54 3.75
N TYR A 664 -22.25 -17.33 3.48
CA TYR A 664 -20.87 -16.83 3.36
C TYR A 664 -20.51 -16.38 1.94
N GLY A 665 -21.51 -16.26 1.03
CA GLY A 665 -21.36 -15.61 -0.26
C GLY A 665 -20.77 -16.49 -1.37
N TYR A 666 -20.99 -17.80 -1.35
CA TYR A 666 -20.64 -18.66 -2.47
C TYR A 666 -21.38 -18.23 -3.74
N LEU A 667 -20.66 -18.21 -4.87
CA LEU A 667 -21.21 -17.85 -6.17
C LEU A 667 -21.67 -19.10 -6.93
N PHE A 668 -22.98 -19.39 -6.85
CA PHE A 668 -23.59 -20.49 -7.60
C PHE A 668 -23.61 -20.16 -9.10
N LYS A 669 -23.40 -21.19 -9.93
CA LYS A 669 -23.27 -21.03 -11.39
C LYS A 669 -24.55 -21.35 -12.16
N ASP A 670 -25.59 -21.80 -11.47
CA ASP A 670 -26.86 -22.18 -12.10
C ASP A 670 -28.06 -21.65 -11.29
N LYS A 671 -29.12 -21.28 -12.02
CA LYS A 671 -30.35 -20.73 -11.47
C LYS A 671 -31.06 -21.71 -10.53
N ASN A 672 -31.11 -23.00 -10.89
CA ASN A 672 -31.85 -24.00 -10.12
C ASN A 672 -31.27 -24.19 -8.71
N SER A 673 -29.96 -24.24 -8.60
CA SER A 673 -29.27 -24.26 -7.29
C SER A 673 -29.63 -23.02 -6.46
N ILE A 674 -29.63 -21.84 -7.07
CA ILE A 674 -29.97 -20.58 -6.37
C ILE A 674 -31.41 -20.65 -5.85
N VAL A 675 -32.38 -21.01 -6.69
CA VAL A 675 -33.80 -21.07 -6.31
C VAL A 675 -34.01 -22.13 -5.22
N ASN A 676 -33.42 -23.32 -5.35
CA ASN A 676 -33.56 -24.37 -4.34
C ASN A 676 -33.03 -23.92 -2.97
N ILE A 677 -31.88 -23.25 -2.94
CA ILE A 677 -31.31 -22.78 -1.67
C ILE A 677 -32.10 -21.60 -1.12
N ALA A 678 -32.60 -20.71 -1.98
CA ALA A 678 -33.47 -19.61 -1.55
C ALA A 678 -34.76 -20.16 -0.88
N ASN A 679 -35.35 -21.21 -1.44
CA ASN A 679 -36.53 -21.86 -0.86
C ASN A 679 -36.26 -22.47 0.53
N LEU A 680 -35.05 -22.99 0.78
CA LEU A 680 -34.64 -23.45 2.11
C LEU A 680 -34.52 -22.29 3.08
N LEU A 681 -33.96 -21.16 2.64
CA LEU A 681 -33.75 -19.96 3.45
C LEU A 681 -35.06 -19.20 3.78
N ILE A 682 -36.11 -19.36 2.97
CA ILE A 682 -37.46 -18.83 3.29
C ILE A 682 -37.98 -19.42 4.62
N GLN A 683 -37.78 -20.74 4.84
CA GLN A 683 -38.19 -21.38 6.07
C GLN A 683 -37.46 -20.83 7.29
N GLU A 684 -36.22 -20.36 7.10
CA GLU A 684 -35.39 -19.74 8.15
C GLU A 684 -35.57 -18.22 8.23
N LYS A 685 -36.37 -17.62 7.32
CA LYS A 685 -36.61 -16.16 7.20
C LYS A 685 -35.32 -15.34 6.98
N ASP A 686 -34.30 -15.93 6.34
CA ASP A 686 -33.04 -15.29 6.07
C ASP A 686 -33.10 -14.52 4.72
N TYR A 687 -33.94 -13.49 4.70
CA TYR A 687 -34.20 -12.70 3.49
C TYR A 687 -32.96 -11.91 3.00
N GLU A 688 -32.02 -11.58 3.88
CA GLU A 688 -30.77 -10.93 3.46
C GLU A 688 -29.91 -11.84 2.57
N THR A 689 -29.82 -13.13 2.91
CA THR A 689 -29.11 -14.12 2.09
C THR A 689 -29.88 -14.42 0.79
N ILE A 690 -31.22 -14.50 0.86
CA ILE A 690 -32.08 -14.66 -0.32
C ILE A 690 -31.87 -13.54 -1.32
N ILE A 691 -31.83 -12.29 -0.87
CA ILE A 691 -31.55 -11.12 -1.71
C ILE A 691 -30.20 -11.27 -2.41
N LYS A 692 -29.14 -11.66 -1.70
CA LYS A 692 -27.82 -11.88 -2.27
C LYS A 692 -27.84 -12.97 -3.35
N LEU A 693 -28.56 -14.05 -3.13
CA LEU A 693 -28.71 -15.14 -4.09
C LEU A 693 -29.43 -14.69 -5.36
N TYR A 694 -30.56 -14.00 -5.24
CA TYR A 694 -31.28 -13.52 -6.43
C TYR A 694 -30.56 -12.42 -7.17
N LEU A 695 -29.74 -11.58 -6.48
CA LEU A 695 -28.82 -10.64 -7.16
C LEU A 695 -27.73 -11.38 -7.96
N GLN A 696 -27.27 -12.55 -7.50
CA GLN A 696 -26.40 -13.41 -8.33
C GLN A 696 -27.15 -13.95 -9.54
N ALA A 697 -28.41 -14.38 -9.37
CA ALA A 697 -29.23 -14.92 -10.46
C ALA A 697 -29.47 -13.90 -11.59
N ILE A 698 -29.64 -12.62 -11.27
CA ILE A 698 -29.71 -11.53 -12.28
C ILE A 698 -28.47 -11.50 -13.17
N ASN A 699 -27.28 -11.75 -12.59
CA ASN A 699 -26.04 -11.78 -13.37
C ASN A 699 -25.95 -13.00 -14.31
N LEU A 700 -26.68 -14.08 -14.01
CA LEU A 700 -26.78 -15.25 -14.88
C LEU A 700 -27.83 -15.04 -15.98
N ASP A 701 -28.98 -14.48 -15.63
CA ASP A 701 -30.03 -14.14 -16.58
C ASP A 701 -30.76 -12.84 -16.16
N SER A 702 -30.39 -11.74 -16.78
CA SER A 702 -30.96 -10.42 -16.52
C SER A 702 -32.35 -10.20 -17.07
N LYS A 703 -32.92 -11.15 -17.85
CA LYS A 703 -34.25 -11.08 -18.44
C LYS A 703 -35.28 -11.95 -17.74
N ASP A 704 -34.84 -12.73 -16.75
CA ASP A 704 -35.72 -13.61 -16.02
C ASP A 704 -36.60 -12.85 -15.03
N THR A 705 -37.87 -12.65 -15.39
CA THR A 705 -38.86 -11.86 -14.64
C THR A 705 -39.11 -12.41 -13.24
N GLU A 706 -39.12 -13.74 -13.05
CA GLU A 706 -39.35 -14.39 -11.76
C GLU A 706 -38.31 -13.98 -10.71
N ILE A 707 -37.03 -13.80 -11.11
CA ILE A 707 -36.00 -13.36 -10.21
C ILE A 707 -36.31 -11.97 -9.63
N TYR A 708 -36.85 -11.07 -10.45
CA TYR A 708 -37.20 -9.71 -9.99
C TYR A 708 -38.44 -9.74 -9.08
N VAL A 709 -39.41 -10.64 -9.31
CA VAL A 709 -40.55 -10.84 -8.42
C VAL A 709 -40.06 -11.32 -7.03
N HIS A 710 -39.23 -12.32 -7.00
CA HIS A 710 -38.65 -12.82 -5.72
C HIS A 710 -37.80 -11.77 -5.00
N LEU A 711 -37.05 -10.96 -5.73
CA LEU A 711 -36.31 -9.85 -5.12
C LEU A 711 -37.24 -8.80 -4.52
N ALA A 712 -38.32 -8.44 -5.22
CA ALA A 712 -39.32 -7.51 -4.71
C ALA A 712 -39.92 -8.02 -3.39
N ALA A 713 -40.33 -9.29 -3.36
CA ALA A 713 -40.85 -9.93 -2.15
C ALA A 713 -39.81 -9.94 -1.01
N ALA A 714 -38.57 -10.36 -1.28
CA ALA A 714 -37.53 -10.42 -0.29
C ALA A 714 -37.17 -9.04 0.30
N TYR A 715 -37.09 -7.98 -0.54
CA TYR A 715 -36.90 -6.61 -0.06
C TYR A 715 -38.12 -6.11 0.74
N GLY A 716 -39.34 -6.50 0.33
CA GLY A 716 -40.56 -6.24 1.12
C GLY A 716 -40.49 -6.84 2.53
N LYS A 717 -40.03 -8.08 2.65
CA LYS A 717 -39.90 -8.78 3.95
C LYS A 717 -38.86 -8.14 4.91
N ILE A 718 -37.87 -7.42 4.37
CA ILE A 718 -36.92 -6.63 5.20
C ILE A 718 -37.32 -5.15 5.31
N HIS A 719 -38.51 -4.77 4.85
CA HIS A 719 -39.06 -3.42 4.89
C HIS A 719 -38.23 -2.36 4.11
N ASP A 720 -37.51 -2.75 3.07
CA ASP A 720 -36.83 -1.84 2.15
C ASP A 720 -37.80 -1.41 1.06
N LYS A 721 -38.61 -0.41 1.38
CA LYS A 721 -39.68 0.10 0.51
C LYS A 721 -39.20 0.48 -0.89
N GLU A 722 -38.11 1.21 -0.97
CA GLU A 722 -37.57 1.75 -2.21
C GLU A 722 -37.20 0.62 -3.19
N LYS A 723 -36.45 -0.36 -2.70
CA LYS A 723 -36.02 -1.48 -3.53
C LYS A 723 -37.11 -2.47 -3.82
N ALA A 724 -38.04 -2.72 -2.88
CA ALA A 724 -39.19 -3.56 -3.14
C ALA A 724 -40.03 -3.04 -4.30
N ILE A 725 -40.35 -1.73 -4.32
CA ILE A 725 -41.06 -1.09 -5.42
C ILE A 725 -40.23 -1.12 -6.71
N TYR A 726 -38.93 -0.80 -6.65
CA TYR A 726 -38.04 -0.81 -7.82
C TYR A 726 -38.04 -2.16 -8.54
N TYR A 727 -37.87 -3.26 -7.81
CA TYR A 727 -37.84 -4.59 -8.41
C TYR A 727 -39.19 -5.08 -8.88
N ALA A 728 -40.30 -4.71 -8.23
CA ALA A 728 -41.64 -4.99 -8.71
C ALA A 728 -41.92 -4.28 -10.03
N GLN A 729 -41.53 -3.01 -10.17
CA GLN A 729 -41.63 -2.28 -11.44
C GLN A 729 -40.79 -2.90 -12.55
N LYS A 730 -39.56 -3.36 -12.22
CA LYS A 730 -38.70 -4.05 -13.18
C LYS A 730 -39.29 -5.36 -13.68
N ALA A 731 -39.95 -6.13 -12.83
CA ALA A 731 -40.68 -7.33 -13.25
C ALA A 731 -41.78 -7.01 -14.25
N ALA A 732 -42.59 -5.96 -13.99
CA ALA A 732 -43.63 -5.51 -14.88
C ALA A 732 -43.12 -4.92 -16.21
N GLU A 733 -41.92 -4.29 -16.20
CA GLU A 733 -41.27 -3.81 -17.43
C GLU A 733 -40.80 -4.97 -18.33
N LEU A 734 -40.29 -6.07 -17.72
CA LEU A 734 -39.78 -7.23 -18.45
C LEU A 734 -40.90 -8.11 -19.01
N ASP A 735 -41.99 -8.30 -18.25
CA ASP A 735 -43.13 -9.09 -18.67
C ASP A 735 -44.43 -8.40 -18.25
N PRO A 736 -45.22 -7.89 -19.24
CA PRO A 736 -46.50 -7.23 -18.99
C PRO A 736 -47.54 -8.07 -18.23
N ASN A 737 -47.41 -9.41 -18.22
CA ASN A 737 -48.29 -10.28 -17.46
C ASN A 737 -48.16 -10.08 -15.95
N PHE A 738 -47.01 -9.62 -15.48
CA PHE A 738 -46.76 -9.30 -14.06
C PHE A 738 -47.24 -7.90 -13.66
N LYS A 739 -47.73 -7.09 -14.59
CA LYS A 739 -48.10 -5.68 -14.32
C LYS A 739 -49.11 -5.56 -13.18
N GLN A 740 -50.23 -6.29 -13.27
CA GLN A 740 -51.29 -6.24 -12.26
C GLN A 740 -50.79 -6.76 -10.89
N ALA A 741 -49.99 -7.82 -10.88
CA ALA A 741 -49.38 -8.35 -9.66
C ALA A 741 -48.40 -7.36 -9.01
N SER A 742 -47.59 -6.67 -9.81
CA SER A 742 -46.67 -5.63 -9.36
C SER A 742 -47.41 -4.42 -8.78
N GLU A 743 -48.49 -3.95 -9.44
CA GLU A 743 -49.33 -2.84 -8.94
C GLU A 743 -49.96 -3.20 -7.58
N ASN A 744 -50.51 -4.40 -7.44
CA ASN A 744 -51.09 -4.87 -6.19
C ASN A 744 -50.01 -4.98 -5.08
N PHE A 745 -48.84 -5.51 -5.42
CA PHE A 745 -47.71 -5.59 -4.49
C PHE A 745 -47.25 -4.20 -4.03
N ILE A 746 -47.12 -3.24 -4.94
CA ILE A 746 -46.76 -1.85 -4.63
C ILE A 746 -47.77 -1.23 -3.69
N GLN A 747 -49.09 -1.44 -3.91
CA GLN A 747 -50.13 -0.96 -3.00
C GLN A 747 -49.99 -1.54 -1.57
N LEU A 748 -49.68 -2.82 -1.44
CA LEU A 748 -49.40 -3.42 -0.12
C LEU A 748 -48.21 -2.72 0.58
N ILE A 749 -47.16 -2.46 -0.16
CA ILE A 749 -45.96 -1.75 0.37
C ILE A 749 -46.30 -0.31 0.77
N GLU A 750 -47.06 0.41 -0.06
CA GLU A 750 -47.49 1.81 0.18
C GLU A 750 -48.41 1.95 1.39
N ASN A 751 -49.30 0.97 1.57
CA ASN A 751 -50.23 0.91 2.72
C ASN A 751 -49.52 0.40 4.01
N GLY A 752 -48.27 -0.04 3.96
CA GLY A 752 -47.55 -0.60 5.10
C GLY A 752 -48.02 -1.99 5.52
N GLU A 753 -48.65 -2.74 4.61
CA GLU A 753 -49.20 -4.09 4.84
C GLU A 753 -48.12 -5.19 4.62
N TRP A 754 -47.00 -5.05 5.27
CA TRP A 754 -45.84 -5.92 5.10
C TRP A 754 -46.10 -7.40 5.38
N ASP A 755 -47.00 -7.69 6.33
CA ASP A 755 -47.35 -9.07 6.72
C ASP A 755 -48.11 -9.82 5.60
N LYS A 756 -48.71 -9.12 4.63
CA LYS A 756 -49.43 -9.72 3.51
C LYS A 756 -48.54 -10.04 2.29
N ILE A 757 -47.27 -9.70 2.36
CA ILE A 757 -46.30 -10.02 1.31
C ILE A 757 -46.07 -11.55 1.29
N PRO A 758 -46.21 -12.22 0.14
CA PRO A 758 -45.91 -13.65 0.02
C PRO A 758 -44.42 -13.93 0.35
N ASP A 759 -44.17 -15.14 0.84
CA ASP A 759 -42.81 -15.60 1.12
C ASP A 759 -42.05 -15.95 -0.16
#